data_7b41853592ca0367de08d4b8bd9de254
#
_entry.id   7b41853592ca0367de08d4b8bd9de254
#
_cell.length_a   1.000
_cell.length_b   1.000
_cell.length_c   1.000
_cell.angle_alpha   90.00
_cell.angle_beta   90.00
_cell.angle_gamma   90.00
#
_symmetry.space_group_name_H-M   'P 1'
#
loop_
_entity.id
_entity.type
_entity.pdbx_description
1 polymer ?
#
loop_
_entity_poly.entity_id
_entity_poly.type
_entity_poly.pdbx_seq_one_letter_code
_entity_poly.pdbx_strand_id
1 'polypeptide(L)'
;MKKQKILLIIMLIFNISLSSQITINGKVIDRDSQKPLSFANIKIAGTFLGTVSGNDGSFSLQVKSLPVTLIISFIGYQTDTIVVNENQFLTIYLAPKSILTDEITVTAIRLDDNSPKNFTNLSIEKIQSLKTGQDLPLILNFTPSVVATSDAGNGVGYSDIRIRGTDITRINVTINGVPYNDPESQGVFWVDIPDIASSADNIQIQRGVGTSSFGTASFGASINILTGVMKNDPFVELQTNGGSFNTWGASAKFATGLIKDNWYLEGRLSHQYSDGYIDRAWSNLNSTYLSGGYYGKNTIVKGLFMAGIEKTYQAWGGVPKEYLDDPILRRYNPYTYENETDNYWQYHYHLNVTQKINDKNTLNVTLFYIDGLGYYEQYKDNKKLSNYNIPPVILIDTTSNDTIMINSMDIIQRKYLDNDFYGAIMSHIFDNNKNLKIRTGLNLYQYDGWHYGKIIWMQYAHNTPINYEWYRNRSIKKEFSLFTKIDYTINEYFNLFTDLQYRYIDFAIKGTDDAFISDTLTKYYNFFNPKLGLVYKISKKDEFYLLLGMSHREPNRDNLMLINEDSLKPVPETLYDVELGYSRYFSKGIVNINTFYMYYDNQLVLTGKINDVGDPIMQNVPTSYRAGVELIWNFNFTKWLSWDANCTFSENKIKKMKIYIDDYDLWPQQRIYQVENKPISFSPSIVASSILTFKPISNLSVSIQSKYVSKQYIDNTGDEECVIDPFFVNNIRLNYCIKGKKFDKINLFVNFNNIFNEYYETNAWVYRYYEAGNEYKDFGYFPQATFNVLA
;
A
#
# COMPACT_ATOMS: atom_id res chain seq x y z
N MET A 1 -23.92 -62.37 -8.72
CA MET A 1 -24.92 -61.37 -9.14
C MET A 1 -24.75 -59.96 -8.58
N LYS A 2 -24.07 -59.68 -7.45
CA LYS A 2 -23.90 -58.30 -6.93
C LYS A 2 -22.77 -57.52 -7.65
N LYS A 3 -21.74 -58.15 -8.17
CA LYS A 3 -20.61 -57.45 -8.88
C LYS A 3 -20.96 -57.01 -10.32
N GLN A 4 -21.94 -57.64 -10.96
CA GLN A 4 -22.37 -57.24 -12.32
C GLN A 4 -23.31 -56.04 -12.29
N LYS A 5 -24.07 -55.82 -11.21
CA LYS A 5 -24.95 -54.66 -11.07
C LYS A 5 -24.19 -53.37 -10.77
N ILE A 6 -23.01 -53.44 -10.10
CA ILE A 6 -22.14 -52.26 -9.81
C ILE A 6 -21.43 -51.80 -11.11
N LEU A 7 -21.04 -52.71 -11.98
CA LEU A 7 -20.40 -52.36 -13.27
C LEU A 7 -21.41 -51.68 -14.21
N LEU A 8 -22.72 -52.07 -14.18
CA LEU A 8 -23.75 -51.45 -14.97
C LEU A 8 -24.14 -50.05 -14.48
N ILE A 9 -24.05 -49.78 -13.18
CA ILE A 9 -24.27 -48.45 -12.59
C ILE A 9 -23.09 -47.51 -12.87
N ILE A 10 -21.86 -48.02 -12.89
CA ILE A 10 -20.67 -47.25 -13.27
C ILE A 10 -20.68 -46.91 -14.77
N MET A 11 -21.18 -47.79 -15.62
CA MET A 11 -21.34 -47.50 -17.06
C MET A 11 -22.47 -46.50 -17.36
N LEU A 12 -23.50 -46.41 -16.52
CA LEU A 12 -24.59 -45.43 -16.68
C LEU A 12 -24.24 -44.01 -16.24
N ILE A 13 -23.17 -43.83 -15.43
CA ILE A 13 -22.71 -42.54 -14.99
C ILE A 13 -21.74 -41.91 -16.00
N PHE A 14 -21.23 -42.64 -16.98
CA PHE A 14 -20.29 -42.15 -18.01
C PHE A 14 -20.98 -41.87 -19.36
N ASN A 15 -22.24 -41.45 -19.39
CA ASN A 15 -22.77 -40.74 -20.56
C ASN A 15 -22.27 -39.28 -20.51
N ILE A 16 -20.99 -39.08 -20.74
CA ILE A 16 -20.44 -37.78 -21.12
C ILE A 16 -21.02 -37.49 -22.51
N SER A 17 -22.04 -36.64 -22.52
CA SER A 17 -22.47 -36.01 -23.78
C SER A 17 -21.26 -35.24 -24.32
N LEU A 18 -20.61 -35.79 -25.35
CA LEU A 18 -19.65 -35.07 -26.18
C LEU A 18 -20.43 -33.96 -26.89
N SER A 19 -20.58 -32.82 -26.19
CA SER A 19 -21.07 -31.60 -26.77
C SER A 19 -20.00 -31.16 -27.78
N SER A 20 -20.24 -31.30 -29.06
CA SER A 20 -19.40 -30.78 -30.13
C SER A 20 -19.23 -29.26 -29.84
N GLN A 21 -18.05 -28.84 -29.40
CA GLN A 21 -17.72 -27.44 -29.24
C GLN A 21 -17.31 -26.89 -30.60
N ILE A 22 -17.98 -25.82 -31.00
CA ILE A 22 -17.65 -25.09 -32.22
C ILE A 22 -16.55 -24.08 -31.88
N THR A 23 -15.47 -24.04 -32.62
CA THR A 23 -14.39 -23.07 -32.44
C THR A 23 -14.51 -21.96 -33.48
N ILE A 24 -14.81 -20.76 -33.01
CA ILE A 24 -14.83 -19.55 -33.85
C ILE A 24 -13.41 -18.97 -33.86
N ASN A 25 -12.85 -18.80 -35.03
CA ASN A 25 -11.56 -18.14 -35.23
C ASN A 25 -11.74 -16.82 -35.97
N GLY A 26 -10.92 -15.84 -35.63
CA GLY A 26 -11.00 -14.54 -36.28
C GLY A 26 -9.80 -13.65 -35.98
N LYS A 27 -9.88 -12.41 -36.45
CA LYS A 27 -8.89 -11.37 -36.25
C LYS A 27 -9.57 -10.07 -35.96
N VAL A 28 -9.05 -9.30 -34.97
CA VAL A 28 -9.51 -7.96 -34.66
C VAL A 28 -8.50 -6.95 -35.20
N ILE A 29 -9.02 -5.99 -35.98
CA ILE A 29 -8.21 -5.02 -36.73
C ILE A 29 -8.74 -3.63 -36.49
N ASP A 30 -7.84 -2.66 -36.35
CA ASP A 30 -8.17 -1.22 -36.36
C ASP A 30 -8.71 -0.82 -37.73
N ARG A 31 -9.90 -0.25 -37.76
CA ARG A 31 -10.59 0.16 -39.02
C ARG A 31 -9.78 1.16 -39.83
N ASP A 32 -9.13 2.13 -39.14
CA ASP A 32 -8.49 3.28 -39.84
C ASP A 32 -7.06 2.96 -40.22
N SER A 33 -6.27 2.34 -39.31
CA SER A 33 -4.86 2.05 -39.55
C SER A 33 -4.62 0.68 -40.18
N GLN A 34 -5.66 -0.19 -40.24
CA GLN A 34 -5.58 -1.59 -40.70
C GLN A 34 -4.58 -2.46 -39.93
N LYS A 35 -4.15 -2.01 -38.76
CA LYS A 35 -3.23 -2.75 -37.89
C LYS A 35 -3.99 -3.73 -37.00
N PRO A 36 -3.40 -4.89 -36.67
CA PRO A 36 -4.01 -5.81 -35.72
C PRO A 36 -4.11 -5.20 -34.33
N LEU A 37 -5.23 -5.45 -33.66
CA LEU A 37 -5.46 -5.05 -32.30
C LEU A 37 -5.16 -6.21 -31.36
N SER A 38 -4.05 -6.11 -30.64
CA SER A 38 -3.62 -7.10 -29.64
C SER A 38 -4.42 -6.91 -28.35
N PHE A 39 -4.79 -8.02 -27.71
CA PHE A 39 -5.52 -8.03 -26.45
C PHE A 39 -6.91 -7.39 -26.46
N ALA A 40 -7.53 -7.26 -27.63
CA ALA A 40 -8.95 -6.92 -27.71
C ALA A 40 -9.78 -8.04 -27.04
N ASN A 41 -10.78 -7.63 -26.26
CA ASN A 41 -11.67 -8.52 -25.54
C ASN A 41 -12.78 -9.03 -26.46
N ILE A 42 -12.96 -10.34 -26.58
CA ILE A 42 -14.03 -10.99 -27.34
C ILE A 42 -14.87 -11.80 -26.36
N LYS A 43 -16.09 -11.37 -26.06
CA LYS A 43 -16.98 -11.95 -25.06
C LYS A 43 -18.27 -12.45 -25.70
N ILE A 44 -18.78 -13.59 -25.24
CA ILE A 44 -20.12 -14.09 -25.61
C ILE A 44 -21.15 -13.29 -24.81
N ALA A 45 -22.08 -12.62 -25.53
CA ALA A 45 -23.15 -11.83 -24.91
C ALA A 45 -23.94 -12.65 -23.89
N GLY A 46 -24.24 -12.04 -22.73
CA GLY A 46 -24.99 -12.70 -21.66
C GLY A 46 -24.21 -13.78 -20.88
N THR A 47 -22.89 -13.96 -21.14
CA THR A 47 -22.06 -14.94 -20.45
C THR A 47 -20.74 -14.34 -19.95
N PHE A 48 -20.00 -15.08 -19.14
CA PHE A 48 -18.61 -14.74 -18.77
C PHE A 48 -17.58 -15.43 -19.66
N LEU A 49 -18.01 -16.12 -20.71
CA LEU A 49 -17.11 -16.80 -21.63
C LEU A 49 -16.60 -15.81 -22.66
N GLY A 50 -15.30 -15.77 -22.84
CA GLY A 50 -14.64 -14.91 -23.80
C GLY A 50 -13.20 -15.35 -24.02
N THR A 51 -12.51 -14.63 -24.88
CA THR A 51 -11.08 -14.74 -25.17
C THR A 51 -10.53 -13.35 -25.44
N VAL A 52 -9.22 -13.23 -25.56
CA VAL A 52 -8.55 -12.00 -26.00
C VAL A 52 -7.80 -12.28 -27.29
N SER A 53 -7.65 -11.25 -28.13
CA SER A 53 -6.84 -11.37 -29.35
C SER A 53 -5.36 -11.44 -29.01
N GLY A 54 -4.60 -12.24 -29.78
CA GLY A 54 -3.16 -12.33 -29.69
C GLY A 54 -2.44 -11.09 -30.26
N ASN A 55 -1.11 -11.08 -30.20
CA ASN A 55 -0.26 -9.98 -30.68
C ASN A 55 -0.47 -9.62 -32.16
N ASP A 56 -0.92 -10.56 -32.96
CA ASP A 56 -1.27 -10.41 -34.38
C ASP A 56 -2.74 -10.11 -34.60
N GLY A 57 -3.50 -9.83 -33.54
CA GLY A 57 -4.94 -9.59 -33.55
C GLY A 57 -5.80 -10.85 -33.68
N SER A 58 -5.22 -12.04 -33.83
CA SER A 58 -5.96 -13.29 -33.99
C SER A 58 -6.59 -13.75 -32.68
N PHE A 59 -7.76 -14.38 -32.74
CA PHE A 59 -8.42 -14.99 -31.60
C PHE A 59 -9.03 -16.36 -31.96
N SER A 60 -9.23 -17.16 -30.92
CA SER A 60 -9.95 -18.43 -30.99
C SER A 60 -10.87 -18.54 -29.80
N LEU A 61 -12.15 -18.76 -30.02
CA LEU A 61 -13.19 -18.82 -29.00
C LEU A 61 -14.05 -20.08 -29.19
N GLN A 62 -14.15 -20.87 -28.13
CA GLN A 62 -15.05 -22.05 -28.11
C GLN A 62 -16.44 -21.66 -27.68
N VAL A 63 -17.42 -22.00 -28.51
CA VAL A 63 -18.87 -21.79 -28.25
C VAL A 63 -19.62 -23.09 -28.25
N LYS A 64 -20.78 -23.14 -27.57
CA LYS A 64 -21.58 -24.35 -27.45
C LYS A 64 -22.47 -24.60 -28.69
N SER A 65 -22.96 -23.54 -29.31
CA SER A 65 -23.85 -23.57 -30.45
C SER A 65 -23.86 -22.28 -31.20
N LEU A 66 -24.26 -22.27 -32.43
CA LEU A 66 -24.61 -21.11 -33.25
C LEU A 66 -26.13 -21.02 -33.41
N PRO A 67 -26.71 -19.81 -33.54
CA PRO A 67 -26.04 -18.53 -33.61
C PRO A 67 -25.56 -18.07 -32.23
N VAL A 68 -24.48 -17.29 -32.22
CA VAL A 68 -23.93 -16.69 -31.00
C VAL A 68 -23.64 -15.19 -31.22
N THR A 69 -23.96 -14.37 -30.22
CA THR A 69 -23.65 -12.96 -30.26
C THR A 69 -22.32 -12.71 -29.52
N LEU A 70 -21.36 -12.12 -30.23
CA LEU A 70 -20.08 -11.72 -29.68
C LEU A 70 -20.05 -10.21 -29.44
N ILE A 71 -19.52 -9.81 -28.30
CA ILE A 71 -19.23 -8.40 -27.95
C ILE A 71 -17.72 -8.25 -28.00
N ILE A 72 -17.24 -7.37 -28.86
CA ILE A 72 -15.82 -7.12 -29.07
C ILE A 72 -15.51 -5.72 -28.58
N SER A 73 -14.59 -5.62 -27.62
CA SER A 73 -14.19 -4.33 -27.04
C SER A 73 -12.68 -4.26 -26.93
N PHE A 74 -12.17 -3.06 -27.15
CA PHE A 74 -10.76 -2.72 -26.95
C PHE A 74 -10.67 -1.28 -26.43
N ILE A 75 -9.71 -1.03 -25.55
CA ILE A 75 -9.52 0.30 -24.97
C ILE A 75 -9.20 1.28 -26.09
N GLY A 76 -9.91 2.42 -26.12
CA GLY A 76 -9.76 3.42 -27.21
C GLY A 76 -10.59 3.14 -28.47
N TYR A 77 -11.43 2.10 -28.50
CA TYR A 77 -12.26 1.74 -29.63
C TYR A 77 -13.75 1.66 -29.28
N GLN A 78 -14.60 1.85 -30.27
CA GLN A 78 -16.03 1.59 -30.12
C GLN A 78 -16.25 0.10 -29.97
N THR A 79 -17.02 -0.30 -28.95
CA THR A 79 -17.44 -1.66 -28.77
C THR A 79 -18.32 -2.08 -29.92
N ASP A 80 -18.02 -3.20 -30.56
CA ASP A 80 -18.82 -3.79 -31.63
C ASP A 80 -19.53 -5.05 -31.15
N THR A 81 -20.71 -5.31 -31.72
CA THR A 81 -21.52 -6.49 -31.38
C THR A 81 -21.94 -7.18 -32.68
N ILE A 82 -21.48 -8.40 -32.86
CA ILE A 82 -21.73 -9.19 -34.05
C ILE A 82 -22.47 -10.48 -33.72
N VAL A 83 -23.42 -10.86 -34.61
CA VAL A 83 -24.08 -12.15 -34.53
C VAL A 83 -23.39 -13.10 -35.50
N VAL A 84 -22.87 -14.20 -34.96
CA VAL A 84 -22.19 -15.25 -35.75
C VAL A 84 -23.19 -16.40 -35.98
N ASN A 85 -23.65 -16.54 -37.19
CA ASN A 85 -24.61 -17.58 -37.59
C ASN A 85 -23.98 -18.88 -38.06
N GLU A 86 -22.77 -18.80 -38.60
CA GLU A 86 -22.04 -19.91 -39.21
C GLU A 86 -20.58 -19.93 -38.72
N ASN A 87 -19.96 -21.11 -38.76
CA ASN A 87 -18.57 -21.28 -38.40
C ASN A 87 -17.66 -20.84 -39.57
N GLN A 88 -17.31 -19.55 -39.55
CA GLN A 88 -16.41 -18.94 -40.54
C GLN A 88 -15.30 -18.13 -39.82
N PHE A 89 -14.22 -17.84 -40.54
CA PHE A 89 -13.17 -16.94 -40.02
C PHE A 89 -13.67 -15.50 -40.03
N LEU A 90 -13.64 -14.85 -38.85
CA LEU A 90 -14.16 -13.50 -38.68
C LEU A 90 -13.06 -12.46 -38.79
N THR A 91 -13.25 -11.43 -39.63
CA THR A 91 -12.43 -10.23 -39.59
C THR A 91 -13.28 -9.10 -39.01
N ILE A 92 -12.88 -8.62 -37.83
CA ILE A 92 -13.62 -7.64 -37.05
C ILE A 92 -12.87 -6.32 -37.09
N TYR A 93 -13.52 -5.28 -37.59
CA TYR A 93 -12.95 -3.94 -37.68
C TYR A 93 -13.50 -3.04 -36.58
N LEU A 94 -12.71 -2.79 -35.55
CA LEU A 94 -13.08 -1.82 -34.52
C LEU A 94 -12.74 -0.40 -34.99
N ALA A 95 -13.71 0.50 -34.85
CA ALA A 95 -13.52 1.92 -35.12
C ALA A 95 -12.86 2.57 -33.90
N PRO A 96 -11.77 3.35 -34.07
CA PRO A 96 -11.24 4.14 -32.98
C PRO A 96 -12.31 5.08 -32.42
N LYS A 97 -12.37 5.16 -31.08
CA LYS A 97 -13.13 6.24 -30.44
C LYS A 97 -12.43 7.57 -30.73
N SER A 98 -13.20 8.58 -31.10
CA SER A 98 -12.66 9.91 -31.40
C SER A 98 -12.21 10.70 -30.13
N ILE A 99 -12.16 10.05 -28.98
CA ILE A 99 -11.76 10.62 -27.68
C ILE A 99 -10.51 9.91 -27.16
N LEU A 100 -9.64 10.64 -26.45
CA LEU A 100 -8.55 10.06 -25.67
C LEU A 100 -9.12 9.24 -24.50
N THR A 101 -8.43 8.19 -24.12
CA THR A 101 -8.73 7.38 -22.94
C THR A 101 -7.69 7.58 -21.86
N ASP A 102 -8.01 7.17 -20.63
CA ASP A 102 -7.07 7.23 -19.50
C ASP A 102 -5.81 6.34 -19.70
N GLU A 103 -5.79 5.47 -20.71
CA GLU A 103 -4.63 4.61 -21.02
C GLU A 103 -3.34 5.42 -21.18
N ILE A 104 -3.40 6.60 -21.80
CA ILE A 104 -2.22 7.47 -21.98
C ILE A 104 -1.73 8.00 -20.63
N THR A 105 -2.63 8.38 -19.74
CA THR A 105 -2.28 8.84 -18.40
C THR A 105 -1.70 7.70 -17.56
N VAL A 106 -2.30 6.50 -17.64
CA VAL A 106 -1.84 5.29 -16.97
C VAL A 106 -0.43 4.91 -17.42
N THR A 107 -0.16 4.92 -18.73
CA THR A 107 1.17 4.58 -19.24
C THR A 107 2.24 5.61 -18.88
N ALA A 108 1.84 6.85 -18.54
CA ALA A 108 2.79 7.89 -18.13
C ALA A 108 3.43 7.57 -16.76
N ILE A 109 2.69 6.94 -15.86
CA ILE A 109 3.08 6.76 -14.46
C ILE A 109 3.38 5.31 -14.07
N ARG A 110 3.26 4.32 -14.97
CA ARG A 110 3.38 2.89 -14.64
C ARG A 110 4.44 2.17 -15.46
N LEU A 111 4.82 0.99 -14.96
CA LEU A 111 5.57 0.02 -15.73
C LEU A 111 4.62 -0.70 -16.70
N ASP A 112 5.09 -0.94 -17.90
CA ASP A 112 4.39 -1.71 -18.94
C ASP A 112 4.96 -3.14 -19.07
N ASP A 113 4.34 -3.92 -19.97
CA ASP A 113 4.73 -5.33 -20.19
C ASP A 113 6.14 -5.52 -20.77
N ASN A 114 6.80 -4.47 -21.23
CA ASN A 114 8.17 -4.52 -21.73
C ASN A 114 9.22 -4.15 -20.68
N SER A 115 8.78 -3.74 -19.48
CA SER A 115 9.65 -3.42 -18.34
C SER A 115 9.99 -4.67 -17.52
N PRO A 116 11.07 -4.68 -16.73
CA PRO A 116 11.38 -5.76 -15.79
C PRO A 116 10.21 -6.09 -14.88
N LYS A 117 9.86 -7.39 -14.75
CA LYS A 117 8.60 -7.83 -14.09
C LYS A 117 8.73 -8.09 -12.59
N ASN A 118 9.39 -7.20 -11.86
CA ASN A 118 9.42 -7.20 -10.40
C ASN A 118 8.17 -6.54 -9.76
N PHE A 119 7.06 -6.45 -10.49
CA PHE A 119 5.83 -5.82 -10.03
C PHE A 119 4.64 -6.79 -10.03
N THR A 120 3.61 -6.41 -9.28
CA THR A 120 2.31 -7.09 -9.20
C THR A 120 1.22 -6.09 -9.50
N ASN A 121 0.32 -6.42 -10.42
CA ASN A 121 -0.88 -5.63 -10.71
C ASN A 121 -2.11 -6.29 -10.09
N LEU A 122 -2.85 -5.53 -9.30
CA LEU A 122 -4.16 -5.91 -8.79
C LEU A 122 -5.23 -5.16 -9.56
N SER A 123 -6.03 -5.88 -10.37
CA SER A 123 -7.18 -5.30 -11.05
C SER A 123 -8.31 -4.99 -10.08
N ILE A 124 -9.26 -4.16 -10.50
CA ILE A 124 -10.46 -3.84 -9.71
C ILE A 124 -11.21 -5.09 -9.24
N GLU A 125 -11.31 -6.12 -10.09
CA GLU A 125 -11.98 -7.38 -9.74
C GLU A 125 -11.22 -8.12 -8.62
N LYS A 126 -9.88 -8.11 -8.68
CA LYS A 126 -9.05 -8.74 -7.64
C LYS A 126 -9.15 -7.96 -6.33
N ILE A 127 -9.08 -6.62 -6.37
CA ILE A 127 -9.24 -5.75 -5.19
C ILE A 127 -10.60 -6.01 -4.54
N GLN A 128 -11.70 -5.96 -5.31
CA GLN A 128 -13.06 -6.23 -4.81
C GLN A 128 -13.20 -7.66 -4.27
N SER A 129 -12.51 -8.64 -4.88
CA SER A 129 -12.56 -10.03 -4.40
C SER A 129 -11.81 -10.24 -3.08
N LEU A 130 -10.94 -9.34 -2.66
CA LEU A 130 -10.18 -9.40 -1.40
C LEU A 130 -10.76 -8.47 -0.33
N LYS A 131 -11.48 -7.43 -0.73
CA LYS A 131 -12.01 -6.40 0.15
C LYS A 131 -13.08 -6.98 1.10
N THR A 132 -12.96 -6.64 2.40
CA THR A 132 -13.90 -7.06 3.46
C THR A 132 -14.25 -5.93 4.42
N GLY A 133 -13.95 -4.66 4.06
CA GLY A 133 -14.07 -3.51 4.96
C GLY A 133 -12.83 -3.30 5.82
N GLN A 134 -11.71 -3.94 5.51
CA GLN A 134 -10.41 -3.71 6.13
C GLN A 134 -9.59 -2.70 5.31
N ASP A 135 -8.57 -2.12 5.94
CA ASP A 135 -7.67 -1.16 5.31
C ASP A 135 -6.83 -1.77 4.19
N LEU A 136 -6.31 -0.91 3.31
CA LEU A 136 -5.56 -1.35 2.14
C LEU A 136 -4.37 -2.28 2.44
N PRO A 137 -3.53 -2.08 3.48
CA PRO A 137 -2.47 -3.02 3.84
C PRO A 137 -2.93 -4.47 3.95
N LEU A 138 -4.10 -4.71 4.56
CA LEU A 138 -4.64 -6.06 4.77
C LEU A 138 -5.09 -6.70 3.44
N ILE A 139 -5.59 -5.90 2.50
CA ILE A 139 -5.93 -6.36 1.13
C ILE A 139 -4.64 -6.76 0.39
N LEU A 140 -3.55 -6.02 0.59
CA LEU A 140 -2.26 -6.28 -0.05
C LEU A 140 -1.47 -7.43 0.61
N ASN A 141 -1.86 -7.90 1.79
CA ASN A 141 -1.12 -8.90 2.59
C ASN A 141 -0.86 -10.23 1.86
N PHE A 142 -1.67 -10.56 0.84
CA PHE A 142 -1.50 -11.78 0.03
C PHE A 142 -0.60 -11.58 -1.19
N THR A 143 -0.02 -10.40 -1.39
CA THR A 143 0.97 -10.16 -2.44
C THR A 143 2.37 -10.60 -2.00
N PRO A 144 3.31 -10.85 -2.93
CA PRO A 144 4.62 -11.38 -2.60
C PRO A 144 5.41 -10.48 -1.63
N SER A 145 6.07 -11.09 -0.65
CA SER A 145 6.95 -10.45 0.35
C SER A 145 6.28 -9.44 1.27
N VAL A 146 4.95 -9.37 1.30
CA VAL A 146 4.18 -8.40 2.10
C VAL A 146 3.84 -8.98 3.46
N VAL A 147 4.03 -8.18 4.51
CA VAL A 147 3.51 -8.40 5.87
C VAL A 147 2.74 -7.14 6.26
N ALA A 148 1.46 -7.29 6.56
CA ALA A 148 0.62 -6.20 7.06
C ALA A 148 0.43 -6.32 8.58
N THR A 149 0.23 -5.18 9.25
CA THR A 149 -0.06 -5.10 10.68
C THR A 149 -1.25 -4.19 10.94
N SER A 150 -1.91 -4.35 12.08
CA SER A 150 -2.98 -3.50 12.57
C SER A 150 -2.84 -3.30 14.08
N ASP A 151 -2.84 -2.05 14.52
CA ASP A 151 -2.70 -1.74 15.96
C ASP A 151 -3.96 -2.10 16.73
N ALA A 152 -5.14 -1.88 16.13
CA ALA A 152 -6.42 -2.34 16.68
C ALA A 152 -6.62 -3.86 16.53
N GLY A 153 -5.75 -4.57 15.80
CA GLY A 153 -5.71 -6.02 15.64
C GLY A 153 -6.72 -6.62 14.67
N ASN A 154 -7.71 -5.89 14.18
CA ASN A 154 -8.76 -6.40 13.28
C ASN A 154 -8.71 -5.85 11.86
N GLY A 155 -7.74 -4.97 11.58
CA GLY A 155 -7.49 -4.40 10.26
C GLY A 155 -8.36 -3.19 9.90
N VAL A 156 -8.95 -2.51 10.88
CA VAL A 156 -9.64 -1.23 10.75
C VAL A 156 -9.00 -0.23 11.70
N GLY A 157 -8.59 0.92 11.19
CA GLY A 157 -7.87 1.95 11.94
C GLY A 157 -6.40 2.02 11.56
N TYR A 158 -5.51 2.22 12.53
CA TYR A 158 -4.08 2.24 12.26
C TYR A 158 -3.59 0.89 11.75
N SER A 159 -3.05 0.90 10.54
CA SER A 159 -2.50 -0.27 9.86
C SER A 159 -1.24 0.09 9.08
N ASP A 160 -0.33 -0.85 8.93
CA ASP A 160 0.95 -0.65 8.27
C ASP A 160 1.32 -1.85 7.37
N ILE A 161 2.34 -1.66 6.53
CA ILE A 161 2.80 -2.65 5.56
C ILE A 161 4.33 -2.68 5.50
N ARG A 162 4.89 -3.89 5.44
CA ARG A 162 6.30 -4.13 5.13
C ARG A 162 6.42 -4.96 3.87
N ILE A 163 7.36 -4.60 3.00
CA ILE A 163 7.66 -5.33 1.76
C ILE A 163 9.14 -5.72 1.73
N ARG A 164 9.45 -7.00 1.61
CA ARG A 164 10.83 -7.54 1.77
C ARG A 164 11.46 -7.12 3.11
N GLY A 165 10.65 -6.94 4.17
CA GLY A 165 11.10 -6.44 5.47
C GLY A 165 11.49 -4.96 5.51
N THR A 166 11.24 -4.18 4.45
CA THR A 166 11.36 -2.72 4.49
C THR A 166 10.08 -2.10 5.02
N ASP A 167 10.19 -1.12 5.88
CA ASP A 167 9.07 -0.41 6.51
C ASP A 167 8.42 0.60 5.57
N ILE A 168 7.26 1.13 5.96
CA ILE A 168 6.45 2.04 5.14
C ILE A 168 7.21 3.33 4.77
N THR A 169 8.16 3.79 5.59
CA THR A 169 8.93 5.01 5.29
C THR A 169 9.88 4.83 4.09
N ARG A 170 10.07 3.60 3.63
CA ARG A 170 10.86 3.22 2.45
C ARG A 170 10.00 2.75 1.28
N ILE A 171 8.69 2.77 1.45
CA ILE A 171 7.72 2.39 0.42
C ILE A 171 7.10 3.66 -0.12
N ASN A 172 7.35 3.95 -1.39
CA ASN A 172 6.75 5.11 -2.04
C ASN A 172 5.32 4.78 -2.47
N VAL A 173 4.34 5.52 -1.96
CA VAL A 173 2.93 5.36 -2.30
C VAL A 173 2.46 6.57 -3.09
N THR A 174 1.76 6.33 -4.20
CA THR A 174 1.20 7.41 -5.03
C THR A 174 -0.25 7.13 -5.39
N ILE A 175 -1.05 8.19 -5.46
CA ILE A 175 -2.41 8.16 -5.99
C ILE A 175 -2.43 8.95 -7.30
N ASN A 176 -2.66 8.26 -8.42
CA ASN A 176 -2.58 8.84 -9.77
C ASN A 176 -1.23 9.55 -10.06
N GLY A 177 -0.13 9.06 -9.47
CA GLY A 177 1.21 9.63 -9.58
C GLY A 177 1.51 10.79 -8.62
N VAL A 178 0.53 11.30 -7.87
CA VAL A 178 0.76 12.27 -6.78
C VAL A 178 1.26 11.53 -5.55
N PRO A 179 2.36 11.97 -4.90
CA PRO A 179 2.86 11.35 -3.67
C PRO A 179 1.81 11.38 -2.57
N TYR A 180 1.67 10.26 -1.87
CA TYR A 180 0.77 10.11 -0.73
C TYR A 180 1.53 10.01 0.61
N ASN A 181 2.81 9.62 0.57
CA ASN A 181 3.65 9.67 1.76
C ASN A 181 3.72 11.10 2.32
N ASP A 182 3.58 11.24 3.62
CA ASP A 182 3.88 12.50 4.30
C ASP A 182 5.34 12.90 4.06
N PRO A 183 5.63 14.13 3.64
CA PRO A 183 6.99 14.53 3.29
C PRO A 183 7.97 14.60 4.46
N GLU A 184 7.51 14.77 5.69
CA GLU A 184 8.35 14.83 6.89
C GLU A 184 8.66 13.47 7.48
N SER A 185 7.63 12.69 7.82
CA SER A 185 7.76 11.34 8.38
C SER A 185 8.17 10.32 7.33
N GLN A 186 7.87 10.59 6.05
CA GLN A 186 7.97 9.67 4.90
C GLN A 186 7.07 8.43 5.03
N GLY A 187 6.22 8.38 6.06
CA GLY A 187 5.22 7.36 6.29
C GLY A 187 3.95 7.54 5.47
N VAL A 188 3.05 6.59 5.58
CA VAL A 188 1.69 6.65 5.03
C VAL A 188 0.72 6.26 6.14
N PHE A 189 -0.21 7.13 6.41
CA PHE A 189 -1.30 6.89 7.36
C PHE A 189 -2.56 6.54 6.56
N TRP A 190 -2.88 5.24 6.50
CA TRP A 190 -4.00 4.74 5.68
C TRP A 190 -5.36 5.18 6.22
N VAL A 191 -5.41 5.53 7.49
CA VAL A 191 -6.60 6.07 8.17
C VAL A 191 -7.00 7.46 7.66
N ASP A 192 -6.04 8.24 7.11
CA ASP A 192 -6.29 9.61 6.64
C ASP A 192 -7.16 9.65 5.37
N ILE A 193 -7.12 8.61 4.54
CA ILE A 193 -8.02 8.42 3.38
C ILE A 193 -8.66 7.03 3.45
N PRO A 194 -9.63 6.84 4.35
CA PRO A 194 -10.25 5.54 4.57
C PRO A 194 -10.92 4.98 3.31
N ASP A 195 -10.95 3.65 3.21
CA ASP A 195 -11.62 2.94 2.12
C ASP A 195 -11.14 3.37 0.71
N ILE A 196 -9.87 3.79 0.57
CA ILE A 196 -9.28 4.14 -0.75
C ILE A 196 -9.37 2.97 -1.74
N ALA A 197 -9.35 1.73 -1.26
CA ALA A 197 -9.51 0.53 -2.06
C ALA A 197 -10.82 0.50 -2.87
N SER A 198 -11.90 1.11 -2.37
CA SER A 198 -13.19 1.23 -3.10
C SER A 198 -13.13 2.21 -4.27
N SER A 199 -12.19 3.16 -4.25
CA SER A 199 -11.96 4.08 -5.37
C SER A 199 -10.89 3.57 -6.33
N ALA A 200 -10.09 2.57 -5.93
CA ALA A 200 -9.00 2.05 -6.75
C ALA A 200 -9.53 1.24 -7.94
N ASP A 201 -9.12 1.62 -9.14
CA ASP A 201 -9.36 0.88 -10.38
C ASP A 201 -8.27 -0.18 -10.63
N ASN A 202 -7.07 0.12 -10.16
CA ASN A 202 -5.93 -0.80 -10.22
C ASN A 202 -4.86 -0.37 -9.20
N ILE A 203 -4.13 -1.35 -8.66
CA ILE A 203 -2.98 -1.09 -7.79
C ILE A 203 -1.78 -1.84 -8.36
N GLN A 204 -0.69 -1.10 -8.60
CA GLN A 204 0.59 -1.69 -9.02
C GLN A 204 1.57 -1.61 -7.86
N ILE A 205 2.11 -2.76 -7.45
CA ILE A 205 3.14 -2.87 -6.41
C ILE A 205 4.42 -3.28 -7.10
N GLN A 206 5.44 -2.43 -7.05
CA GLN A 206 6.79 -2.74 -7.52
C GLN A 206 7.69 -2.96 -6.30
N ARG A 207 8.45 -4.04 -6.28
CA ARG A 207 9.41 -4.39 -5.22
C ARG A 207 10.81 -3.92 -5.61
N GLY A 208 11.67 -3.65 -4.62
CA GLY A 208 13.01 -3.10 -4.84
C GLY A 208 12.99 -1.63 -5.27
N VAL A 209 14.04 -1.18 -5.96
CA VAL A 209 14.11 0.18 -6.48
C VAL A 209 13.05 0.41 -7.55
N GLY A 210 12.09 1.27 -7.24
CA GLY A 210 10.99 1.59 -8.14
C GLY A 210 11.38 2.50 -9.30
N THR A 211 10.43 2.74 -10.22
CA THR A 211 10.63 3.69 -11.32
C THR A 211 10.57 5.14 -10.84
N SER A 212 11.37 6.00 -11.46
CA SER A 212 11.44 7.44 -11.14
C SER A 212 10.18 8.22 -11.51
N SER A 213 9.31 7.64 -12.34
CA SER A 213 8.02 8.25 -12.70
C SER A 213 7.02 8.34 -11.55
N PHE A 214 7.29 7.72 -10.41
CA PHE A 214 6.49 7.86 -9.19
C PHE A 214 6.89 9.04 -8.30
N GLY A 215 7.81 9.90 -8.73
CA GLY A 215 8.20 11.13 -8.05
C GLY A 215 9.35 10.94 -7.07
N THR A 216 9.08 10.77 -5.79
CA THR A 216 10.10 10.55 -4.77
C THR A 216 10.86 9.25 -5.01
N ALA A 217 12.06 9.12 -4.46
CA ALA A 217 12.83 7.90 -4.69
C ALA A 217 12.12 6.68 -4.09
N SER A 218 11.71 5.77 -4.94
CA SER A 218 11.32 4.43 -4.49
C SER A 218 12.57 3.73 -3.99
N PHE A 219 12.61 3.45 -2.69
CA PHE A 219 13.81 2.91 -2.05
C PHE A 219 13.69 1.41 -1.78
N GLY A 220 12.61 0.97 -1.11
CA GLY A 220 12.37 -0.46 -0.82
C GLY A 220 11.28 -1.08 -1.69
N ALA A 221 10.26 -0.32 -1.99
CA ALA A 221 9.15 -0.68 -2.87
C ALA A 221 8.37 0.56 -3.33
N SER A 222 7.42 0.36 -4.25
CA SER A 222 6.44 1.39 -4.64
C SER A 222 5.05 0.79 -4.75
N ILE A 223 4.04 1.55 -4.32
CA ILE A 223 2.62 1.24 -4.49
C ILE A 223 1.99 2.38 -5.27
N ASN A 224 1.51 2.10 -6.48
CA ASN A 224 0.79 3.08 -7.29
C ASN A 224 -0.68 2.72 -7.36
N ILE A 225 -1.53 3.58 -6.79
CA ILE A 225 -2.98 3.47 -6.77
C ILE A 225 -3.54 4.30 -7.92
N LEU A 226 -4.24 3.66 -8.83
CA LEU A 226 -4.95 4.32 -9.92
C LEU A 226 -6.42 4.41 -9.58
N THR A 227 -6.99 5.61 -9.73
CA THR A 227 -8.41 5.89 -9.47
C THR A 227 -9.02 6.71 -10.59
N GLY A 228 -10.35 6.70 -10.70
CA GLY A 228 -11.07 7.59 -11.61
C GLY A 228 -10.85 7.26 -13.09
N VAL A 229 -10.61 6.00 -13.42
CA VAL A 229 -10.61 5.55 -14.81
C VAL A 229 -12.03 5.64 -15.36
N MET A 230 -12.18 6.32 -16.48
CA MET A 230 -13.48 6.52 -17.15
C MET A 230 -14.20 5.17 -17.38
N LYS A 231 -15.45 5.10 -16.98
CA LYS A 231 -16.37 3.98 -17.26
C LYS A 231 -17.31 4.36 -18.40
N ASN A 232 -17.55 3.46 -19.33
CA ASN A 232 -18.44 3.74 -20.46
C ASN A 232 -19.92 3.82 -20.03
N ASP A 233 -20.32 2.92 -19.14
CA ASP A 233 -21.71 2.78 -18.72
C ASP A 233 -21.94 3.44 -17.36
N PRO A 234 -23.08 4.10 -17.15
CA PRO A 234 -23.46 4.64 -15.86
C PRO A 234 -23.76 3.51 -14.86
N PHE A 235 -23.40 3.71 -13.59
CA PHE A 235 -23.77 2.78 -12.53
C PHE A 235 -23.96 3.49 -11.19
N VAL A 236 -24.67 2.82 -10.29
CA VAL A 236 -24.72 3.09 -8.87
C VAL A 236 -24.41 1.79 -8.14
N GLU A 237 -23.50 1.86 -7.21
CA GLU A 237 -23.12 0.74 -6.35
C GLU A 237 -23.31 1.12 -4.88
N LEU A 238 -24.03 0.31 -4.16
CA LEU A 238 -24.18 0.41 -2.71
C LEU A 238 -23.49 -0.81 -2.08
N GLN A 239 -22.66 -0.55 -1.11
CA GLN A 239 -21.98 -1.60 -0.37
C GLN A 239 -22.20 -1.37 1.13
N THR A 240 -22.51 -2.46 1.84
CA THR A 240 -22.56 -2.50 3.30
C THR A 240 -21.76 -3.70 3.76
N ASN A 241 -21.11 -3.58 4.90
CA ASN A 241 -20.42 -4.68 5.56
C ASN A 241 -20.67 -4.61 7.05
N GLY A 242 -20.52 -5.76 7.72
CA GLY A 242 -20.62 -5.85 9.17
C GLY A 242 -19.97 -7.11 9.69
N GLY A 243 -19.71 -7.18 10.99
CA GLY A 243 -19.11 -8.37 11.57
C GLY A 243 -18.64 -8.23 13.01
N SER A 244 -17.67 -9.05 13.38
CA SER A 244 -17.06 -9.07 14.71
C SER A 244 -16.52 -7.71 15.12
N PHE A 245 -16.39 -7.49 16.42
CA PHE A 245 -15.90 -6.23 17.03
C PHE A 245 -16.77 -5.03 16.68
N ASN A 246 -18.10 -5.25 16.60
CA ASN A 246 -19.05 -4.21 16.22
C ASN A 246 -18.64 -3.47 14.92
N THR A 247 -17.90 -4.16 14.04
CA THR A 247 -17.45 -3.59 12.79
C THR A 247 -18.62 -3.44 11.84
N TRP A 248 -18.80 -2.26 11.26
CA TRP A 248 -19.76 -2.02 10.20
C TRP A 248 -19.31 -0.89 9.29
N GLY A 249 -19.76 -0.92 8.06
CA GLY A 249 -19.47 0.12 7.09
C GLY A 249 -20.53 0.21 6.02
N ALA A 250 -20.61 1.38 5.41
CA ALA A 250 -21.48 1.65 4.28
C ALA A 250 -20.77 2.55 3.28
N SER A 251 -20.89 2.25 1.99
CA SER A 251 -20.43 3.13 0.93
C SER A 251 -21.44 3.19 -0.22
N ALA A 252 -21.50 4.37 -0.84
CA ALA A 252 -22.28 4.62 -2.05
C ALA A 252 -21.35 5.18 -3.12
N LYS A 253 -21.23 4.50 -4.25
CA LYS A 253 -20.42 4.90 -5.41
C LYS A 253 -21.31 5.03 -6.64
N PHE A 254 -21.06 6.04 -7.46
CA PHE A 254 -21.73 6.24 -8.73
C PHE A 254 -20.76 6.65 -9.82
N ALA A 255 -21.13 6.38 -11.05
CA ALA A 255 -20.50 6.95 -12.24
C ALA A 255 -21.56 7.26 -13.29
N THR A 256 -21.35 8.34 -14.03
CA THR A 256 -22.32 8.81 -15.04
C THR A 256 -22.20 8.10 -16.38
N GLY A 257 -21.10 7.36 -16.61
CA GLY A 257 -20.68 7.06 -17.97
C GLY A 257 -20.32 8.33 -18.73
N LEU A 258 -20.10 8.23 -20.04
CA LEU A 258 -19.83 9.43 -20.87
C LEU A 258 -21.11 10.21 -21.13
N ILE A 259 -21.17 11.44 -20.65
CA ILE A 259 -22.24 12.41 -20.95
C ILE A 259 -21.82 13.21 -22.18
N LYS A 260 -22.67 13.26 -23.22
CA LYS A 260 -22.42 13.94 -24.47
C LYS A 260 -21.03 13.59 -25.06
N ASP A 261 -20.64 12.33 -24.96
CA ASP A 261 -19.40 11.75 -25.48
C ASP A 261 -18.07 12.32 -24.92
N ASN A 262 -18.12 13.32 -24.04
CA ASN A 262 -16.93 14.01 -23.57
C ASN A 262 -16.81 14.16 -22.05
N TRP A 263 -17.91 14.17 -21.32
CA TRP A 263 -17.89 14.46 -19.90
C TRP A 263 -18.10 13.19 -19.07
N TYR A 264 -17.34 13.08 -18.01
CA TYR A 264 -17.44 11.98 -17.06
C TYR A 264 -17.39 12.49 -15.64
N LEU A 265 -18.18 11.88 -14.77
CA LEU A 265 -18.19 12.14 -13.34
C LEU A 265 -18.39 10.83 -12.60
N GLU A 266 -17.62 10.61 -11.55
CA GLU A 266 -17.84 9.57 -10.56
C GLU A 266 -17.64 10.10 -9.15
N GLY A 267 -18.29 9.48 -8.19
CA GLY A 267 -18.14 9.85 -6.79
C GLY A 267 -18.41 8.69 -5.85
N ARG A 268 -17.88 8.80 -4.64
CA ARG A 268 -18.09 7.85 -3.54
C ARG A 268 -18.16 8.59 -2.21
N LEU A 269 -19.08 8.16 -1.36
CA LEU A 269 -19.12 8.45 0.07
C LEU A 269 -18.96 7.13 0.82
N SER A 270 -18.19 7.13 1.89
CA SER A 270 -17.94 5.94 2.71
C SER A 270 -17.87 6.30 4.18
N HIS A 271 -18.43 5.43 4.99
CA HIS A 271 -18.29 5.45 6.45
C HIS A 271 -17.89 4.06 6.94
N GLN A 272 -17.03 4.00 7.95
CA GLN A 272 -16.55 2.76 8.55
C GLN A 272 -16.36 2.95 10.04
N TYR A 273 -16.81 1.98 10.83
CA TYR A 273 -16.68 1.94 12.27
C TYR A 273 -16.25 0.54 12.74
N SER A 274 -15.44 0.49 13.79
CA SER A 274 -15.11 -0.76 14.49
C SER A 274 -14.71 -0.43 15.94
N ASP A 275 -15.01 -1.36 16.88
CA ASP A 275 -14.53 -1.26 18.26
C ASP A 275 -13.04 -1.71 18.38
N GLY A 276 -12.50 -2.38 17.34
CA GLY A 276 -11.18 -3.01 17.39
C GLY A 276 -11.17 -4.35 18.14
N TYR A 277 -10.11 -5.12 17.95
CA TYR A 277 -9.87 -6.34 18.74
C TYR A 277 -9.23 -5.98 20.09
N ILE A 278 -8.31 -5.03 20.11
CA ILE A 278 -7.69 -4.47 21.32
C ILE A 278 -8.74 -3.63 22.07
N ASP A 279 -8.74 -3.69 23.39
CA ASP A 279 -9.72 -2.98 24.21
C ASP A 279 -9.66 -1.46 23.96
N ARG A 280 -10.82 -0.85 23.76
CA ARG A 280 -10.98 0.59 23.45
C ARG A 280 -10.38 1.06 22.12
N ALA A 281 -9.76 0.22 21.31
CA ALA A 281 -9.13 0.60 20.05
C ALA A 281 -10.16 0.85 18.92
N TRP A 282 -11.18 1.66 19.21
CA TRP A 282 -12.23 1.95 18.23
C TRP A 282 -11.78 2.95 17.18
N SER A 283 -12.36 2.83 16.00
CA SER A 283 -12.13 3.70 14.85
C SER A 283 -13.44 4.16 14.24
N ASN A 284 -13.55 5.45 13.92
CA ASN A 284 -14.69 6.08 13.25
C ASN A 284 -14.16 6.89 12.06
N LEU A 285 -14.34 6.34 10.87
CA LEU A 285 -13.67 6.78 9.65
C LEU A 285 -14.68 7.19 8.59
N ASN A 286 -14.48 8.37 7.99
CA ASN A 286 -15.31 8.87 6.91
C ASN A 286 -14.46 9.24 5.71
N SER A 287 -14.93 8.97 4.49
CA SER A 287 -14.24 9.44 3.30
C SER A 287 -15.18 9.83 2.17
N THR A 288 -14.74 10.82 1.41
CA THR A 288 -15.39 11.30 0.19
C THR A 288 -14.39 11.22 -0.95
N TYR A 289 -14.86 10.80 -2.11
CA TYR A 289 -14.12 10.77 -3.35
C TYR A 289 -14.99 11.33 -4.47
N LEU A 290 -14.45 12.26 -5.25
CA LEU A 290 -15.10 12.82 -6.42
C LEU A 290 -14.07 13.00 -7.53
N SER A 291 -14.32 12.42 -8.69
CA SER A 291 -13.46 12.55 -9.87
C SER A 291 -14.31 12.81 -11.10
N GLY A 292 -13.88 13.74 -11.93
CA GLY A 292 -14.58 14.02 -13.17
C GLY A 292 -13.72 14.80 -14.15
N GLY A 293 -14.12 14.81 -15.41
CA GLY A 293 -13.33 15.51 -16.40
C GLY A 293 -13.94 15.57 -17.79
N TYR A 294 -13.22 16.29 -18.62
CA TYR A 294 -13.48 16.41 -20.04
C TYR A 294 -12.53 15.51 -20.84
N TYR A 295 -13.06 14.67 -21.68
CA TYR A 295 -12.37 13.74 -22.55
C TYR A 295 -12.57 14.16 -24.02
N GLY A 296 -11.62 14.93 -24.55
CA GLY A 296 -11.63 15.38 -25.94
C GLY A 296 -10.80 14.47 -26.85
N LYS A 297 -10.69 14.85 -28.10
CA LYS A 297 -9.94 14.12 -29.13
C LYS A 297 -8.43 14.09 -28.83
N ASN A 298 -7.88 15.21 -28.35
CA ASN A 298 -6.45 15.38 -28.11
C ASN A 298 -6.14 15.85 -26.68
N THR A 299 -7.18 16.13 -25.88
CA THR A 299 -7.02 16.73 -24.55
C THR A 299 -7.91 16.01 -23.54
N ILE A 300 -7.36 15.64 -22.41
CA ILE A 300 -8.11 15.23 -21.22
C ILE A 300 -7.82 16.27 -20.13
N VAL A 301 -8.87 16.78 -19.49
CA VAL A 301 -8.76 17.60 -18.27
C VAL A 301 -9.54 16.89 -17.19
N LYS A 302 -8.88 16.52 -16.10
CA LYS A 302 -9.47 15.71 -15.03
C LYS A 302 -9.23 16.36 -13.67
N GLY A 303 -10.29 16.58 -12.91
CA GLY A 303 -10.24 16.98 -11.52
C GLY A 303 -10.46 15.80 -10.60
N LEU A 304 -9.79 15.79 -9.45
CA LEU A 304 -9.97 14.83 -8.37
C LEU A 304 -10.04 15.59 -7.05
N PHE A 305 -11.05 15.26 -6.25
CA PHE A 305 -11.17 15.65 -4.87
C PHE A 305 -11.30 14.40 -3.99
N MET A 306 -10.51 14.34 -2.92
CA MET A 306 -10.66 13.33 -1.87
C MET A 306 -10.65 14.03 -0.52
N ALA A 307 -11.44 13.51 0.41
CA ALA A 307 -11.45 13.93 1.80
C ALA A 307 -11.50 12.68 2.69
N GLY A 308 -10.68 12.68 3.73
CA GLY A 308 -10.70 11.72 4.80
C GLY A 308 -10.85 12.42 6.14
N ILE A 309 -11.63 11.84 7.02
CA ILE A 309 -11.84 12.29 8.38
C ILE A 309 -11.72 11.07 9.27
N GLU A 310 -10.73 11.08 10.13
CA GLU A 310 -10.53 10.05 11.12
C GLU A 310 -10.83 10.54 12.53
N LYS A 311 -11.30 9.64 13.34
CA LYS A 311 -11.23 9.69 14.78
C LYS A 311 -11.00 8.29 15.30
N THR A 312 -9.85 8.05 15.90
CA THR A 312 -9.43 6.74 16.40
C THR A 312 -9.00 6.83 17.86
N TYR A 313 -9.25 5.78 18.62
CA TYR A 313 -8.70 5.66 19.97
C TYR A 313 -7.30 5.03 19.88
N GLN A 314 -6.36 5.57 20.63
CA GLN A 314 -4.97 5.16 20.59
C GLN A 314 -4.78 3.72 21.12
N ALA A 315 -4.03 2.90 20.37
CA ALA A 315 -3.61 1.56 20.76
C ALA A 315 -2.09 1.37 20.53
N TRP A 316 -1.32 2.46 20.64
CA TRP A 316 0.09 2.53 20.25
C TRP A 316 1.04 1.95 21.29
N GLY A 317 0.59 1.72 22.51
CA GLY A 317 1.44 1.22 23.61
C GLY A 317 1.77 -0.27 23.52
N GLY A 318 0.97 -1.03 22.77
CA GLY A 318 1.13 -2.49 22.67
C GLY A 318 0.74 -3.24 23.96
N VAL A 319 0.77 -4.55 23.91
CA VAL A 319 0.40 -5.48 25.00
C VAL A 319 1.69 -6.08 25.61
N PRO A 320 1.85 -6.09 26.94
CA PRO A 320 2.97 -6.74 27.60
C PRO A 320 3.10 -8.22 27.23
N LYS A 321 4.33 -8.72 27.15
CA LYS A 321 4.63 -10.10 26.70
C LYS A 321 3.91 -11.17 27.55
N GLU A 322 3.85 -10.97 28.85
CA GLU A 322 3.22 -11.90 29.81
C GLU A 322 1.69 -12.01 29.66
N TYR A 323 1.06 -11.11 28.88
CA TYR A 323 -0.38 -11.11 28.65
C TYR A 323 -0.78 -11.84 27.37
N LEU A 324 0.16 -12.19 26.50
CA LEU A 324 -0.13 -12.69 25.15
C LEU A 324 -0.87 -14.04 25.12
N ASP A 325 -0.61 -14.93 26.09
CA ASP A 325 -1.22 -16.26 26.16
C ASP A 325 -2.60 -16.27 26.82
N ASP A 326 -2.97 -15.19 27.52
CA ASP A 326 -4.28 -15.06 28.17
C ASP A 326 -5.31 -14.50 27.18
N PRO A 327 -6.45 -15.16 26.97
CA PRO A 327 -7.45 -14.74 25.97
C PRO A 327 -8.12 -13.38 26.29
N ILE A 328 -8.04 -12.91 27.54
CA ILE A 328 -8.60 -11.62 27.97
C ILE A 328 -7.49 -10.57 27.97
N LEU A 329 -6.38 -10.85 28.63
CA LEU A 329 -5.29 -9.89 28.85
C LEU A 329 -4.56 -9.55 27.53
N ARG A 330 -4.53 -10.46 26.54
CA ARG A 330 -3.96 -10.16 25.21
C ARG A 330 -4.68 -9.04 24.44
N ARG A 331 -5.81 -8.57 24.94
CA ARG A 331 -6.55 -7.42 24.41
C ARG A 331 -6.28 -6.13 25.20
N TYR A 332 -5.39 -6.18 26.18
CA TYR A 332 -5.08 -5.07 27.04
C TYR A 332 -4.62 -3.85 26.25
N ASN A 333 -5.15 -2.68 26.64
CA ASN A 333 -4.71 -1.38 26.15
C ASN A 333 -4.29 -0.54 27.35
N PRO A 334 -3.06 -0.02 27.40
CA PRO A 334 -2.58 0.78 28.53
C PRO A 334 -3.30 2.13 28.68
N TYR A 335 -3.86 2.63 27.59
CA TYR A 335 -4.60 3.89 27.59
C TYR A 335 -6.01 3.70 28.15
N THR A 336 -6.39 4.52 29.14
CA THR A 336 -7.67 4.39 29.85
C THR A 336 -8.48 5.68 29.87
N TYR A 337 -7.88 6.81 29.49
CA TYR A 337 -8.58 8.08 29.39
C TYR A 337 -9.59 8.04 28.23
N GLU A 338 -10.83 8.51 28.47
CA GLU A 338 -11.93 8.35 27.50
C GLU A 338 -11.62 9.00 26.14
N ASN A 339 -10.90 10.13 26.13
CA ASN A 339 -10.53 10.86 24.92
C ASN A 339 -9.05 10.69 24.52
N GLU A 340 -8.43 9.56 24.83
CA GLU A 340 -7.09 9.23 24.31
C GLU A 340 -7.20 8.93 22.81
N THR A 341 -7.48 9.98 22.04
CA THR A 341 -7.86 9.85 20.62
C THR A 341 -6.91 10.57 19.71
N ASP A 342 -6.82 10.07 18.47
CA ASP A 342 -6.27 10.77 17.34
C ASP A 342 -7.41 11.26 16.45
N ASN A 343 -7.28 12.48 15.93
CA ASN A 343 -8.26 13.15 15.11
C ASN A 343 -7.55 13.86 13.98
N TYR A 344 -7.81 13.47 12.74
CA TYR A 344 -7.17 14.07 11.57
C TYR A 344 -8.14 14.26 10.41
N TRP A 345 -7.96 15.36 9.70
CA TRP A 345 -8.69 15.74 8.48
C TRP A 345 -7.69 15.91 7.37
N GLN A 346 -7.89 15.23 6.24
CA GLN A 346 -7.03 15.36 5.07
C GLN A 346 -7.87 15.61 3.83
N TYR A 347 -7.46 16.60 3.03
CA TYR A 347 -8.13 16.99 1.78
C TYR A 347 -7.13 16.99 0.64
N HIS A 348 -7.50 16.35 -0.48
CA HIS A 348 -6.69 16.29 -1.68
C HIS A 348 -7.42 16.96 -2.84
N TYR A 349 -6.73 17.82 -3.55
CA TYR A 349 -7.20 18.49 -4.76
C TYR A 349 -6.20 18.27 -5.87
N HIS A 350 -6.57 17.52 -6.93
CA HIS A 350 -5.70 17.28 -8.07
C HIS A 350 -6.34 17.80 -9.34
N LEU A 351 -5.56 18.41 -10.20
CA LEU A 351 -5.94 18.80 -11.57
C LEU A 351 -4.92 18.18 -12.53
N ASN A 352 -5.38 17.26 -13.37
CA ASN A 352 -4.56 16.61 -14.38
C ASN A 352 -4.97 17.09 -15.78
N VAL A 353 -4.00 17.45 -16.59
CA VAL A 353 -4.16 17.78 -18.01
C VAL A 353 -3.26 16.88 -18.82
N THR A 354 -3.86 16.07 -19.69
CA THR A 354 -3.16 15.26 -20.69
C THR A 354 -3.42 15.83 -22.07
N GLN A 355 -2.36 16.23 -22.78
CA GLN A 355 -2.42 16.80 -24.11
C GLN A 355 -1.64 15.94 -25.11
N LYS A 356 -2.33 15.31 -26.04
CA LYS A 356 -1.73 14.69 -27.21
C LYS A 356 -1.37 15.79 -28.20
N ILE A 357 -0.07 16.10 -28.33
CA ILE A 357 0.45 17.11 -29.26
C ILE A 357 0.37 16.58 -30.69
N ASN A 358 0.78 15.33 -30.87
CA ASN A 358 0.67 14.55 -32.12
C ASN A 358 0.72 13.05 -31.77
N ASP A 359 0.74 12.17 -32.78
CA ASP A 359 0.71 10.72 -32.58
C ASP A 359 1.96 10.14 -31.89
N LYS A 360 3.02 10.91 -31.73
CA LYS A 360 4.26 10.52 -31.08
C LYS A 360 4.56 11.27 -29.79
N ASN A 361 3.87 12.36 -29.53
CA ASN A 361 4.20 13.25 -28.42
C ASN A 361 2.96 13.54 -27.56
N THR A 362 3.07 13.24 -26.28
CA THR A 362 2.04 13.53 -25.27
C THR A 362 2.66 14.27 -24.10
N LEU A 363 1.99 15.31 -23.63
CA LEU A 363 2.33 16.06 -22.42
C LEU A 363 1.29 15.77 -21.34
N ASN A 364 1.76 15.46 -20.12
CA ASN A 364 0.92 15.36 -18.93
C ASN A 364 1.39 16.39 -17.91
N VAL A 365 0.44 17.09 -17.31
CA VAL A 365 0.68 18.04 -16.21
C VAL A 365 -0.33 17.74 -15.12
N THR A 366 0.16 17.52 -13.90
CA THR A 366 -0.68 17.38 -12.71
C THR A 366 -0.30 18.45 -11.72
N LEU A 367 -1.27 19.27 -11.31
CA LEU A 367 -1.15 20.15 -10.16
C LEU A 367 -1.89 19.52 -9.00
N PHE A 368 -1.33 19.63 -7.81
CA PHE A 368 -1.98 19.10 -6.61
C PHE A 368 -1.78 20.01 -5.40
N TYR A 369 -2.75 19.93 -4.49
CA TYR A 369 -2.72 20.54 -3.18
C TYR A 369 -3.35 19.55 -2.19
N ILE A 370 -2.65 19.32 -1.09
CA ILE A 370 -3.08 18.45 0.01
C ILE A 370 -3.02 19.31 1.27
N ASP A 371 -4.13 19.36 1.99
CA ASP A 371 -4.30 20.08 3.24
C ASP A 371 -4.59 19.07 4.35
N GLY A 372 -3.84 19.12 5.44
CA GLY A 372 -3.92 18.25 6.57
C GLY A 372 -3.96 19.02 7.89
N LEU A 373 -4.92 18.70 8.74
CA LEU A 373 -5.03 19.27 10.07
C LEU A 373 -5.47 18.20 11.05
N GLY A 374 -4.76 18.06 12.17
CA GLY A 374 -5.16 17.13 13.19
C GLY A 374 -4.48 17.32 14.53
N TYR A 375 -4.88 16.51 15.48
CA TYR A 375 -4.26 16.43 16.79
C TYR A 375 -4.53 15.08 17.43
N TYR A 376 -3.61 14.64 18.25
CA TYR A 376 -3.88 13.61 19.23
C TYR A 376 -3.96 14.19 20.64
N GLU A 377 -4.88 13.63 21.43
CA GLU A 377 -5.15 14.04 22.81
C GLU A 377 -4.67 12.95 23.77
N GLN A 378 -3.98 13.34 24.83
CA GLN A 378 -3.43 12.42 25.83
C GLN A 378 -3.60 12.96 27.24
N TYR A 379 -4.02 12.08 28.15
CA TYR A 379 -3.89 12.30 29.58
C TYR A 379 -2.47 11.91 30.02
N LYS A 380 -1.83 12.77 30.77
CA LYS A 380 -0.48 12.57 31.28
C LYS A 380 -0.49 12.70 32.80
N ASP A 381 -0.24 11.57 33.48
CA ASP A 381 -0.19 11.46 34.95
C ASP A 381 1.10 12.07 35.51
N ASN A 382 0.98 12.83 36.59
CA ASN A 382 2.06 13.37 37.40
C ASN A 382 3.23 13.99 36.64
N LYS A 383 2.97 14.80 35.60
CA LYS A 383 3.99 15.41 34.75
C LYS A 383 4.63 16.62 35.42
N LYS A 384 5.95 16.72 35.34
CA LYS A 384 6.71 17.89 35.80
C LYS A 384 6.30 19.13 35.01
N LEU A 385 5.91 20.19 35.70
CA LEU A 385 5.51 21.46 35.06
C LEU A 385 6.64 22.11 34.27
N SER A 386 7.90 21.87 34.68
CA SER A 386 9.08 22.30 33.94
C SER A 386 9.16 21.74 32.53
N ASN A 387 8.59 20.55 32.28
CA ASN A 387 8.52 19.94 30.93
C ASN A 387 7.59 20.71 29.98
N TYR A 388 6.84 21.66 30.48
CA TYR A 388 5.91 22.52 29.75
C TYR A 388 6.25 24.00 29.89
N ASN A 389 7.42 24.34 30.45
CA ASN A 389 7.83 25.70 30.76
C ASN A 389 6.82 26.45 31.66
N ILE A 390 6.18 25.72 32.56
CA ILE A 390 5.24 26.24 33.54
C ILE A 390 5.95 26.32 34.88
N PRO A 391 5.90 27.47 35.58
CA PRO A 391 6.47 27.58 36.92
C PRO A 391 5.68 26.70 37.91
N PRO A 392 6.32 26.32 39.05
CA PRO A 392 5.61 25.60 40.11
C PRO A 392 4.36 26.34 40.57
N VAL A 393 3.28 25.61 40.84
CA VAL A 393 2.05 26.18 41.42
C VAL A 393 2.21 26.26 42.92
N ILE A 394 1.97 27.45 43.45
CA ILE A 394 2.05 27.72 44.89
C ILE A 394 0.61 27.77 45.45
N LEU A 395 0.29 26.82 46.31
CA LEU A 395 -0.95 26.80 47.07
C LEU A 395 -0.67 27.25 48.49
N ILE A 396 -1.49 28.16 49.01
CA ILE A 396 -1.42 28.63 50.41
C ILE A 396 -2.61 28.01 51.13
N ASP A 397 -2.37 27.16 52.11
CA ASP A 397 -3.41 26.68 53.00
C ASP A 397 -3.83 27.84 53.91
N THR A 398 -5.01 28.35 53.70
CA THR A 398 -5.54 29.49 54.46
C THR A 398 -5.84 29.14 55.93
N THR A 399 -5.81 27.86 56.31
CA THR A 399 -6.06 27.39 57.68
C THR A 399 -4.76 27.31 58.51
N SER A 400 -3.69 26.79 57.93
CA SER A 400 -2.39 26.63 58.58
C SER A 400 -1.37 27.69 58.17
N ASN A 401 -1.67 28.48 57.14
CA ASN A 401 -0.75 29.44 56.48
C ASN A 401 0.48 28.78 55.89
N ASP A 402 0.44 27.46 55.69
CA ASP A 402 1.53 26.70 55.04
C ASP A 402 1.49 26.88 53.54
N THR A 403 2.67 26.87 52.92
CA THR A 403 2.86 27.00 51.49
C THR A 403 3.19 25.62 50.89
N ILE A 404 2.34 25.13 50.00
CA ILE A 404 2.59 23.89 49.26
C ILE A 404 3.04 24.25 47.84
N MET A 405 4.26 23.80 47.46
CA MET A 405 4.79 23.98 46.12
C MET A 405 4.52 22.71 45.30
N ILE A 406 3.70 22.84 44.23
CA ILE A 406 3.38 21.73 43.30
C ILE A 406 4.29 21.86 42.07
N ASN A 407 5.19 20.89 41.90
CA ASN A 407 6.13 20.85 40.77
C ASN A 407 5.67 19.89 39.65
N SER A 408 4.74 19.02 39.96
CA SER A 408 4.16 18.05 39.01
C SER A 408 2.66 17.86 39.26
N MET A 409 1.89 17.56 38.22
CA MET A 409 0.47 17.32 38.31
C MET A 409 -0.04 16.61 37.05
N ASP A 410 -1.28 16.19 37.12
CA ASP A 410 -1.98 15.61 35.96
C ASP A 410 -2.37 16.72 34.99
N ILE A 411 -2.19 16.41 33.68
CA ILE A 411 -2.56 17.32 32.59
C ILE A 411 -3.24 16.55 31.48
N ILE A 412 -4.01 17.26 30.65
CA ILE A 412 -4.45 16.78 29.34
C ILE A 412 -3.81 17.68 28.29
N GLN A 413 -3.09 17.05 27.38
CA GLN A 413 -2.39 17.75 26.29
C GLN A 413 -2.95 17.35 24.94
N ARG A 414 -2.83 18.26 23.97
CA ARG A 414 -2.98 17.99 22.54
C ARG A 414 -1.73 18.37 21.80
N LYS A 415 -1.24 17.48 20.93
CA LYS A 415 -0.18 17.82 19.98
C LYS A 415 -0.80 17.86 18.58
N TYR A 416 -0.56 18.95 17.88
CA TYR A 416 -1.18 19.30 16.61
C TYR A 416 -0.18 19.16 15.46
N LEU A 417 -0.69 18.73 14.33
CA LEU A 417 -0.09 18.83 13.01
C LEU A 417 -1.04 19.62 12.11
N ASP A 418 -0.50 20.67 11.45
CA ASP A 418 -1.23 21.53 10.51
C ASP A 418 -0.33 21.72 9.29
N ASN A 419 -0.68 21.11 8.16
CA ASN A 419 0.24 21.00 7.05
C ASN A 419 -0.40 21.24 5.68
N ASP A 420 0.40 21.86 4.80
CA ASP A 420 0.14 22.08 3.40
C ASP A 420 1.18 21.36 2.55
N PHE A 421 0.76 20.53 1.61
CA PHE A 421 1.63 19.90 0.64
C PHE A 421 1.12 20.12 -0.78
N TYR A 422 1.91 20.79 -1.60
CA TYR A 422 1.49 21.16 -2.97
C TYR A 422 2.62 21.03 -3.97
N GLY A 423 2.24 20.91 -5.24
CA GLY A 423 3.25 20.78 -6.26
C GLY A 423 2.72 20.63 -7.68
N ALA A 424 3.67 20.46 -8.58
CA ALA A 424 3.45 20.21 -9.98
C ALA A 424 4.26 19.00 -10.46
N ILE A 425 3.62 18.13 -11.19
CA ILE A 425 4.23 16.96 -11.84
C ILE A 425 4.03 17.15 -13.35
N MET A 426 5.11 17.16 -14.11
CA MET A 426 5.08 17.30 -15.55
C MET A 426 5.78 16.14 -16.20
N SER A 427 5.23 15.57 -17.26
CA SER A 427 5.91 14.54 -18.03
C SER A 427 5.60 14.65 -19.51
N HIS A 428 6.63 14.55 -20.33
CA HIS A 428 6.56 14.44 -21.77
C HIS A 428 6.86 13.01 -22.18
N ILE A 429 5.99 12.43 -22.98
CA ILE A 429 6.15 11.09 -23.54
C ILE A 429 6.38 11.25 -25.05
N PHE A 430 7.54 10.79 -25.51
CA PHE A 430 7.81 10.55 -26.90
C PHE A 430 7.73 9.05 -27.19
N ASP A 431 6.89 8.65 -28.13
CA ASP A 431 6.77 7.27 -28.61
C ASP A 431 6.83 7.27 -30.13
N ASN A 432 7.87 6.64 -30.70
CA ASN A 432 8.00 6.57 -32.15
C ASN A 432 7.03 5.56 -32.81
N ASN A 433 6.17 4.92 -31.97
CA ASN A 433 5.25 3.84 -32.35
C ASN A 433 5.93 2.63 -33.00
N LYS A 434 7.23 2.43 -32.72
CA LYS A 434 8.04 1.31 -33.22
C LYS A 434 8.80 0.64 -32.10
N ASN A 435 9.93 1.24 -31.74
CA ASN A 435 10.89 0.59 -30.83
C ASN A 435 11.47 1.52 -29.77
N LEU A 436 11.11 2.78 -29.74
CA LEU A 436 11.65 3.76 -28.83
C LEU A 436 10.53 4.54 -28.15
N LYS A 437 10.52 4.50 -26.81
CA LYS A 437 9.66 5.33 -25.96
C LYS A 437 10.53 6.04 -24.93
N ILE A 438 10.42 7.37 -24.88
CA ILE A 438 11.15 8.21 -23.93
C ILE A 438 10.12 8.95 -23.08
N ARG A 439 10.28 8.90 -21.77
CA ARG A 439 9.49 9.71 -20.81
C ARG A 439 10.44 10.58 -20.03
N THR A 440 10.31 11.88 -20.18
CA THR A 440 11.06 12.87 -19.38
C THR A 440 10.07 13.61 -18.50
N GLY A 441 10.37 13.71 -17.22
CA GLY A 441 9.48 14.35 -16.27
C GLY A 441 10.21 15.23 -15.27
N LEU A 442 9.46 16.19 -14.75
CA LEU A 442 9.86 17.17 -13.75
C LEU A 442 8.83 17.16 -12.63
N ASN A 443 9.30 17.04 -11.39
CA ASN A 443 8.46 17.16 -10.19
C ASN A 443 8.97 18.31 -9.34
N LEU A 444 8.04 19.14 -8.89
CA LEU A 444 8.27 20.30 -8.02
C LEU A 444 7.31 20.19 -6.84
N TYR A 445 7.84 20.06 -5.63
CA TYR A 445 7.05 19.91 -4.41
C TYR A 445 7.46 20.93 -3.36
N GLN A 446 6.48 21.37 -2.58
CA GLN A 446 6.71 22.08 -1.33
C GLN A 446 5.74 21.58 -0.28
N TYR A 447 6.29 21.29 0.87
CA TYR A 447 5.58 20.97 2.10
C TYR A 447 5.84 22.08 3.13
N ASP A 448 4.83 22.40 3.92
CA ASP A 448 4.87 23.38 4.99
C ASP A 448 4.05 22.84 6.16
N GLY A 449 4.71 22.40 7.23
CA GLY A 449 4.07 21.75 8.37
C GLY A 449 4.35 22.48 9.66
N TRP A 450 3.29 22.76 10.43
CA TRP A 450 3.35 23.31 11.77
C TRP A 450 3.08 22.21 12.78
N HIS A 451 3.96 22.13 13.79
CA HIS A 451 3.82 21.26 14.95
C HIS A 451 3.74 22.12 16.20
N TYR A 452 2.69 21.94 17.00
CA TYR A 452 2.53 22.68 18.24
C TYR A 452 1.74 21.89 19.27
N GLY A 453 2.03 22.16 20.57
CA GLY A 453 1.36 21.49 21.66
C GLY A 453 0.57 22.46 22.52
N LYS A 454 -0.64 22.03 22.94
CA LYS A 454 -1.50 22.78 23.84
C LYS A 454 -1.94 21.95 25.04
N ILE A 455 -1.80 22.54 26.24
CA ILE A 455 -2.39 21.99 27.45
C ILE A 455 -3.83 22.49 27.52
N ILE A 456 -4.78 21.58 27.49
CA ILE A 456 -6.20 21.87 27.46
C ILE A 456 -6.86 21.73 28.84
N TRP A 457 -6.19 21.02 29.76
CA TRP A 457 -6.62 20.85 31.14
C TRP A 457 -5.42 20.61 32.06
N MET A 458 -5.53 21.09 33.28
CA MET A 458 -4.54 20.89 34.35
C MET A 458 -5.30 20.69 35.68
N GLN A 459 -4.78 19.83 36.54
CA GLN A 459 -5.33 19.60 37.88
C GLN A 459 -5.42 20.89 38.69
N TYR A 460 -4.41 21.76 38.60
CA TYR A 460 -4.39 23.11 39.20
C TYR A 460 -3.91 24.11 38.17
N ALA A 461 -4.81 24.82 37.51
CA ALA A 461 -4.47 25.72 36.40
C ALA A 461 -3.78 27.02 36.89
N HIS A 462 -4.10 27.52 38.12
CA HIS A 462 -3.57 28.77 38.70
C HIS A 462 -3.56 29.91 37.65
N ASN A 463 -2.37 30.43 37.29
CA ASN A 463 -2.20 31.50 36.29
C ASN A 463 -1.95 31.02 34.89
N THR A 464 -1.95 29.70 34.64
CA THR A 464 -1.76 29.14 33.28
C THR A 464 -3.06 29.34 32.46
N PRO A 465 -2.99 29.99 31.29
CA PRO A 465 -4.18 30.20 30.47
C PRO A 465 -4.70 28.90 29.88
N ILE A 466 -5.99 28.82 29.59
CA ILE A 466 -6.61 27.72 28.86
C ILE A 466 -5.97 27.64 27.45
N ASN A 467 -5.71 26.43 26.98
CA ASN A 467 -5.02 26.17 25.72
C ASN A 467 -3.60 26.75 25.67
N TYR A 468 -2.90 26.71 26.80
CA TYR A 468 -1.52 27.14 26.90
C TYR A 468 -0.66 26.36 25.90
N GLU A 469 -0.04 27.09 24.97
CA GLU A 469 0.85 26.52 23.96
C GLU A 469 2.28 26.49 24.51
N TRP A 470 2.84 25.26 24.68
CA TRP A 470 4.17 25.15 25.28
C TRP A 470 5.28 25.01 24.24
N TYR A 471 4.99 24.56 23.00
CA TYR A 471 5.95 24.55 21.92
C TYR A 471 5.30 24.82 20.56
N ARG A 472 6.11 25.33 19.65
CA ARG A 472 5.75 25.49 18.24
C ARG A 472 6.99 25.43 17.36
N ASN A 473 6.94 24.62 16.32
CA ASN A 473 7.94 24.62 15.26
C ASN A 473 7.30 24.46 13.89
N ARG A 474 8.08 24.74 12.88
CA ARG A 474 7.66 24.68 11.47
C ARG A 474 8.69 23.95 10.64
N SER A 475 8.25 23.00 9.85
CA SER A 475 9.04 22.34 8.83
C SER A 475 8.71 22.84 7.44
N ILE A 476 9.72 23.10 6.64
CA ILE A 476 9.56 23.42 5.22
C ILE A 476 10.46 22.47 4.43
N LYS A 477 9.86 21.67 3.55
CA LYS A 477 10.60 20.78 2.66
C LYS A 477 10.26 21.09 1.21
N LYS A 478 11.30 21.36 0.40
CA LYS A 478 11.18 21.60 -1.03
C LYS A 478 11.92 20.53 -1.78
N GLU A 479 11.31 20.00 -2.81
CA GLU A 479 11.93 19.01 -3.67
C GLU A 479 11.81 19.38 -5.14
N PHE A 480 12.91 19.26 -5.84
CA PHE A 480 13.04 19.30 -7.29
C PHE A 480 13.53 17.93 -7.77
N SER A 481 12.82 17.30 -8.69
CA SER A 481 13.23 16.04 -9.28
C SER A 481 13.08 16.07 -10.81
N LEU A 482 14.14 15.71 -11.52
CA LEU A 482 14.17 15.57 -12.97
C LEU A 482 14.49 14.11 -13.31
N PHE A 483 13.70 13.49 -14.19
CA PHE A 483 13.98 12.13 -14.63
C PHE A 483 13.83 11.94 -16.14
N THR A 484 14.52 10.96 -16.66
CA THR A 484 14.36 10.48 -18.04
C THR A 484 14.39 8.96 -18.05
N LYS A 485 13.32 8.37 -18.56
CA LYS A 485 13.15 6.95 -18.74
C LYS A 485 13.12 6.61 -20.22
N ILE A 486 13.91 5.63 -20.63
CA ILE A 486 14.03 5.18 -22.02
C ILE A 486 13.71 3.70 -22.07
N ASP A 487 12.70 3.34 -22.85
CA ASP A 487 12.34 1.99 -23.20
C ASP A 487 12.72 1.77 -24.68
N TYR A 488 13.68 0.90 -24.97
CA TYR A 488 14.18 0.65 -26.31
C TYR A 488 14.10 -0.83 -26.69
N THR A 489 13.24 -1.16 -27.63
CA THR A 489 13.14 -2.50 -28.20
C THR A 489 14.24 -2.68 -29.27
N ILE A 490 15.30 -3.39 -28.92
CA ILE A 490 16.44 -3.63 -29.81
C ILE A 490 15.99 -4.54 -30.96
N ASN A 491 15.27 -5.61 -30.63
CA ASN A 491 14.64 -6.55 -31.58
C ASN A 491 13.50 -7.31 -30.86
N GLU A 492 12.93 -8.34 -31.49
CA GLU A 492 11.85 -9.13 -30.92
C GLU A 492 12.24 -9.90 -29.62
N TYR A 493 13.53 -10.07 -29.35
CA TYR A 493 14.06 -10.79 -28.18
C TYR A 493 14.51 -9.87 -27.06
N PHE A 494 15.00 -8.67 -27.36
CA PHE A 494 15.68 -7.81 -26.40
C PHE A 494 15.00 -6.45 -26.26
N ASN A 495 14.65 -6.09 -25.01
CA ASN A 495 14.23 -4.75 -24.63
C ASN A 495 15.20 -4.19 -23.58
N LEU A 496 15.67 -2.98 -23.82
CA LEU A 496 16.52 -2.22 -22.92
C LEU A 496 15.68 -1.16 -22.21
N PHE A 497 15.85 -1.07 -20.91
CA PHE A 497 15.24 -0.09 -20.05
C PHE A 497 16.32 0.73 -19.35
N THR A 498 16.20 2.06 -19.36
CA THR A 498 17.09 2.96 -18.63
C THR A 498 16.25 4.00 -17.93
N ASP A 499 16.53 4.29 -16.66
CA ASP A 499 15.83 5.30 -15.86
C ASP A 499 16.88 6.09 -15.07
N LEU A 500 16.98 7.38 -15.36
CA LEU A 500 17.93 8.30 -14.74
C LEU A 500 17.15 9.36 -14.01
N GLN A 501 17.42 9.55 -12.72
CA GLN A 501 16.76 10.57 -11.89
C GLN A 501 17.80 11.39 -11.15
N TYR A 502 17.59 12.70 -11.12
CA TYR A 502 18.27 13.64 -10.23
C TYR A 502 17.24 14.25 -9.29
N ARG A 503 17.57 14.31 -7.97
CA ARG A 503 16.74 14.93 -6.93
C ARG A 503 17.55 15.96 -6.15
N TYR A 504 16.97 17.12 -5.94
CA TYR A 504 17.45 18.15 -5.01
C TYR A 504 16.40 18.38 -3.93
N ILE A 505 16.84 18.36 -2.68
CA ILE A 505 15.94 18.54 -1.52
C ILE A 505 16.53 19.63 -0.63
N ASP A 506 15.70 20.60 -0.25
CA ASP A 506 15.95 21.63 0.76
C ASP A 506 14.96 21.37 1.90
N PHE A 507 15.47 21.04 3.08
CA PHE A 507 14.68 20.68 4.26
C PHE A 507 15.13 21.53 5.46
N ALA A 508 14.19 22.33 5.99
CA ALA A 508 14.42 23.22 7.11
C ALA A 508 13.38 22.98 8.21
N ILE A 509 13.84 22.86 9.46
CA ILE A 509 13.00 22.81 10.68
C ILE A 509 13.40 24.03 11.54
N LYS A 510 12.41 24.81 11.99
CA LYS A 510 12.63 26.05 12.75
C LYS A 510 11.62 26.17 13.88
N GLY A 511 12.10 26.55 15.06
CA GLY A 511 11.25 26.79 16.22
C GLY A 511 11.70 25.98 17.42
N THR A 512 10.77 25.71 18.32
CA THR A 512 11.04 24.99 19.57
C THR A 512 10.28 23.68 19.54
N ASP A 513 10.93 22.58 19.85
CA ASP A 513 10.29 21.27 20.01
C ASP A 513 9.64 21.14 21.40
N ASP A 514 9.03 19.99 21.66
CA ASP A 514 8.35 19.70 22.94
C ASP A 514 9.31 19.50 24.13
N ALA A 515 10.61 19.34 23.87
CA ALA A 515 11.69 19.33 24.87
C ALA A 515 12.36 20.70 25.04
N PHE A 516 11.83 21.78 24.44
CA PHE A 516 12.36 23.15 24.42
C PHE A 516 13.73 23.30 23.75
N ILE A 517 14.11 22.36 22.91
CA ILE A 517 15.28 22.52 22.06
C ILE A 517 14.90 23.49 20.95
N SER A 518 15.52 24.66 20.97
CA SER A 518 15.34 25.66 19.90
C SER A 518 16.28 25.32 18.78
N ASP A 519 15.75 24.75 17.71
CA ASP A 519 16.53 24.35 16.56
C ASP A 519 16.20 25.15 15.31
N THR A 520 17.26 25.55 14.62
CA THR A 520 17.24 25.93 13.22
C THR A 520 18.08 24.92 12.47
N LEU A 521 17.47 23.84 12.05
CA LEU A 521 18.11 22.82 11.25
C LEU A 521 17.81 23.08 9.77
N THR A 522 18.85 23.12 8.94
CA THR A 522 18.68 23.15 7.48
C THR A 522 19.59 22.11 6.85
N LYS A 523 19.05 21.31 5.97
CA LYS A 523 19.75 20.23 5.23
C LYS A 523 19.48 20.36 3.75
N TYR A 524 20.51 20.10 2.95
CA TYR A 524 20.46 20.07 1.50
C TYR A 524 20.95 18.71 1.02
N TYR A 525 20.18 18.07 0.13
CA TYR A 525 20.56 16.79 -0.43
C TYR A 525 20.54 16.85 -1.95
N ASN A 526 21.52 16.17 -2.55
CA ASN A 526 21.63 16.00 -4.02
C ASN A 526 21.80 14.52 -4.30
N PHE A 527 20.85 13.93 -5.01
CA PHE A 527 20.84 12.51 -5.29
C PHE A 527 20.77 12.24 -6.78
N PHE A 528 21.56 11.25 -7.23
CA PHE A 528 21.49 10.72 -8.58
C PHE A 528 21.14 9.23 -8.51
N ASN A 529 20.02 8.83 -9.08
CA ASN A 529 19.42 7.50 -8.99
C ASN A 529 19.35 6.84 -10.38
N PRO A 530 20.44 6.25 -10.90
CA PRO A 530 20.43 5.54 -12.16
C PRO A 530 19.86 4.13 -12.02
N LYS A 531 19.13 3.67 -13.05
CA LYS A 531 18.66 2.29 -13.17
C LYS A 531 18.82 1.81 -14.60
N LEU A 532 19.16 0.54 -14.77
CA LEU A 532 19.35 -0.13 -16.05
C LEU A 532 18.66 -1.49 -15.98
N GLY A 533 17.85 -1.80 -16.97
CA GLY A 533 17.16 -3.10 -17.09
C GLY A 533 17.29 -3.67 -18.49
N LEU A 534 17.38 -4.98 -18.56
CA LEU A 534 17.36 -5.75 -19.79
C LEU A 534 16.30 -6.82 -19.69
N VAL A 535 15.40 -6.90 -20.66
CA VAL A 535 14.43 -7.98 -20.79
C VAL A 535 14.80 -8.82 -22.00
N TYR A 536 14.94 -10.14 -21.80
CA TYR A 536 15.25 -11.11 -22.83
C TYR A 536 14.10 -12.10 -22.99
N LYS A 537 13.37 -11.99 -24.10
CA LYS A 537 12.26 -12.89 -24.48
C LYS A 537 12.81 -14.05 -25.30
N ILE A 538 13.12 -15.17 -24.66
CA ILE A 538 13.60 -16.40 -25.36
C ILE A 538 12.54 -16.92 -26.31
N SER A 539 11.28 -16.84 -25.87
CA SER A 539 10.11 -17.28 -26.63
C SER A 539 8.88 -16.46 -26.25
N LYS A 540 7.73 -16.69 -26.89
CA LYS A 540 6.46 -16.11 -26.47
C LYS A 540 6.01 -16.58 -25.06
N LYS A 541 6.69 -17.59 -24.52
CA LYS A 541 6.34 -18.19 -23.21
C LYS A 541 7.39 -17.97 -22.15
N ASP A 542 8.61 -17.65 -22.52
CA ASP A 542 9.75 -17.59 -21.61
C ASP A 542 10.45 -16.24 -21.71
N GLU A 543 10.60 -15.58 -20.59
CA GLU A 543 11.19 -14.25 -20.48
C GLU A 543 12.14 -14.20 -19.27
N PHE A 544 13.33 -13.63 -19.48
CA PHE A 544 14.24 -13.25 -18.42
C PHE A 544 14.34 -11.74 -18.31
N TYR A 545 14.63 -11.24 -17.12
CA TYR A 545 15.04 -9.86 -16.96
C TYR A 545 16.21 -9.73 -15.97
N LEU A 546 17.01 -8.69 -16.18
CA LEU A 546 18.03 -8.21 -15.27
C LEU A 546 17.71 -6.74 -14.98
N LEU A 547 17.73 -6.35 -13.70
CA LEU A 547 17.61 -4.97 -13.26
C LEU A 547 18.78 -4.63 -12.35
N LEU A 548 19.43 -3.52 -12.63
CA LEU A 548 20.45 -2.90 -11.80
C LEU A 548 19.94 -1.51 -11.43
N GLY A 549 19.94 -1.19 -10.15
CA GLY A 549 19.41 0.10 -9.68
C GLY A 549 20.20 0.66 -8.51
N MET A 550 20.26 1.99 -8.44
CA MET A 550 20.73 2.72 -7.27
C MET A 550 19.68 3.72 -6.87
N SER A 551 19.46 3.86 -5.56
CA SER A 551 18.54 4.84 -5.00
C SER A 551 19.09 5.42 -3.70
N HIS A 552 18.76 6.68 -3.44
CA HIS A 552 19.15 7.39 -2.22
C HIS A 552 17.89 7.85 -1.47
N ARG A 553 18.02 7.92 -0.15
CA ARG A 553 16.96 8.43 0.73
C ARG A 553 17.58 9.33 1.81
N GLU A 554 16.97 10.48 2.03
CA GLU A 554 17.28 11.38 3.12
C GLU A 554 16.68 10.88 4.44
N PRO A 555 17.28 11.19 5.60
CA PRO A 555 16.65 11.00 6.91
C PRO A 555 15.33 11.78 7.00
N ASN A 556 14.35 11.22 7.69
CA ASN A 556 13.08 11.88 7.97
C ASN A 556 13.22 12.88 9.13
N ARG A 557 12.13 13.62 9.45
CA ARG A 557 12.09 14.56 10.55
C ARG A 557 12.52 13.93 11.87
N ASP A 558 11.93 12.79 12.24
CA ASP A 558 12.17 12.15 13.54
C ASP A 558 13.63 11.74 13.68
N ASN A 559 14.22 11.19 12.61
CA ASN A 559 15.65 10.89 12.60
C ASN A 559 16.51 12.14 12.82
N LEU A 560 16.11 13.31 12.30
CA LEU A 560 16.83 14.56 12.41
C LEU A 560 16.68 15.24 13.79
N MET A 561 15.54 15.04 14.47
CA MET A 561 15.22 15.67 15.76
C MET A 561 15.71 14.87 16.97
N LEU A 562 15.86 13.55 16.86
CA LEU A 562 16.23 12.66 17.98
C LEU A 562 17.68 12.76 18.45
N ILE A 563 18.49 13.72 17.98
CA ILE A 563 19.93 13.70 18.17
C ILE A 563 20.41 14.84 19.06
N ASN A 564 20.69 14.50 20.32
CA ASN A 564 21.41 15.37 21.25
C ASN A 564 22.96 15.20 21.21
N GLU A 565 23.51 14.23 20.46
CA GLU A 565 24.94 13.96 20.36
C GLU A 565 25.45 13.91 18.92
N ASP A 566 26.55 14.60 18.64
CA ASP A 566 27.19 14.68 17.31
C ASP A 566 27.58 13.31 16.71
N SER A 567 27.76 12.28 17.54
CA SER A 567 28.15 10.93 17.12
C SER A 567 27.02 10.12 16.45
N LEU A 568 25.77 10.56 16.56
CA LEU A 568 24.59 9.85 16.06
C LEU A 568 23.83 10.62 14.98
N LYS A 569 24.43 11.69 14.41
CA LYS A 569 23.77 12.48 13.35
C LYS A 569 23.40 11.57 12.16
N PRO A 570 22.12 11.52 11.77
CA PRO A 570 21.68 10.67 10.68
C PRO A 570 22.25 11.18 9.35
N VAL A 571 22.66 10.23 8.53
CA VAL A 571 23.16 10.47 7.17
C VAL A 571 22.23 9.78 6.16
N PRO A 572 22.20 10.26 4.89
CA PRO A 572 21.42 9.63 3.85
C PRO A 572 21.79 8.15 3.63
N GLU A 573 20.79 7.37 3.29
CA GLU A 573 20.93 5.97 2.92
C GLU A 573 21.20 5.84 1.42
N THR A 574 22.00 4.85 1.02
CA THR A 574 22.19 4.44 -0.36
C THR A 574 21.84 2.97 -0.52
N LEU A 575 21.00 2.65 -1.50
CA LEU A 575 20.64 1.29 -1.88
C LEU A 575 21.17 0.97 -3.27
N TYR A 576 21.89 -0.15 -3.39
CA TYR A 576 22.23 -0.81 -4.64
C TYR A 576 21.39 -2.08 -4.76
N ASP A 577 20.62 -2.20 -5.83
CA ASP A 577 19.68 -3.28 -6.05
C ASP A 577 20.00 -4.03 -7.35
N VAL A 578 20.12 -5.33 -7.23
CA VAL A 578 20.35 -6.25 -8.36
C VAL A 578 19.25 -7.28 -8.35
N GLU A 579 18.47 -7.32 -9.44
CA GLU A 579 17.41 -8.30 -9.59
C GLU A 579 17.56 -9.10 -10.87
N LEU A 580 17.35 -10.42 -10.77
CA LEU A 580 17.29 -11.34 -11.90
C LEU A 580 15.99 -12.13 -11.82
N GLY A 581 15.17 -12.04 -12.85
CA GLY A 581 13.89 -12.71 -12.88
C GLY A 581 13.69 -13.60 -14.11
N TYR A 582 12.87 -14.62 -13.93
CA TYR A 582 12.40 -15.51 -15.00
C TYR A 582 10.88 -15.67 -14.91
N SER A 583 10.23 -15.51 -16.04
CA SER A 583 8.78 -15.70 -16.18
C SER A 583 8.49 -16.76 -17.24
N ARG A 584 7.62 -17.71 -16.89
CA ARG A 584 7.11 -18.70 -17.85
C ARG A 584 5.60 -18.67 -17.91
N TYR A 585 5.08 -18.45 -19.10
CA TYR A 585 3.66 -18.40 -19.41
C TYR A 585 3.17 -19.78 -19.88
N PHE A 586 2.17 -20.29 -19.22
CA PHE A 586 1.46 -21.52 -19.59
C PHE A 586 0.09 -21.17 -20.15
N SER A 587 -0.56 -22.11 -20.83
CA SER A 587 -1.93 -21.90 -21.32
C SER A 587 -2.96 -21.62 -20.20
N LYS A 588 -2.64 -22.01 -18.98
CA LYS A 588 -3.55 -21.89 -17.81
C LYS A 588 -2.95 -21.09 -16.64
N GLY A 589 -1.81 -20.49 -16.82
CA GLY A 589 -1.18 -19.76 -15.71
C GLY A 589 0.20 -19.24 -16.01
N ILE A 590 0.85 -18.73 -14.97
CA ILE A 590 2.20 -18.17 -15.01
C ILE A 590 2.99 -18.63 -13.77
N VAL A 591 4.29 -18.83 -13.97
CA VAL A 591 5.27 -18.97 -12.89
C VAL A 591 6.31 -17.87 -13.06
N ASN A 592 6.57 -17.12 -11.98
CA ASN A 592 7.64 -16.14 -11.92
C ASN A 592 8.59 -16.53 -10.79
N ILE A 593 9.88 -16.44 -11.10
CA ILE A 593 10.97 -16.57 -10.12
C ILE A 593 11.76 -15.28 -10.19
N ASN A 594 11.92 -14.61 -9.06
CA ASN A 594 12.75 -13.43 -8.95
C ASN A 594 13.79 -13.62 -7.85
N THR A 595 15.05 -13.32 -8.15
CA THR A 595 16.13 -13.24 -7.18
C THR A 595 16.51 -11.78 -7.00
N PHE A 596 16.76 -11.36 -5.78
CA PHE A 596 17.15 -10.00 -5.46
C PHE A 596 18.33 -9.96 -4.50
N TYR A 597 19.18 -8.94 -4.67
CA TYR A 597 20.25 -8.58 -3.76
C TYR A 597 20.27 -7.06 -3.57
N MET A 598 19.80 -6.63 -2.41
CA MET A 598 19.68 -5.22 -1.99
C MET A 598 20.79 -4.93 -1.00
N TYR A 599 21.81 -4.21 -1.40
CA TYR A 599 22.95 -3.81 -0.58
C TYR A 599 22.81 -2.35 -0.17
N TYR A 600 23.01 -2.08 1.12
CA TYR A 600 22.80 -0.76 1.70
C TYR A 600 24.10 -0.21 2.30
N ASP A 601 24.39 1.04 1.97
CA ASP A 601 25.32 1.88 2.71
C ASP A 601 24.54 2.84 3.59
N ASN A 602 24.94 2.95 4.87
CA ASN A 602 24.33 3.81 5.87
C ASN A 602 22.81 3.61 6.06
N GLN A 603 22.33 2.37 5.99
CA GLN A 603 20.92 2.10 6.20
C GLN A 603 20.48 2.60 7.59
N LEU A 604 19.36 3.32 7.66
CA LEU A 604 18.65 3.61 8.90
C LEU A 604 17.85 2.36 9.29
N VAL A 605 18.22 1.71 10.37
CA VAL A 605 17.54 0.52 10.87
C VAL A 605 16.77 0.81 12.14
N LEU A 606 15.66 0.11 12.33
CA LEU A 606 14.86 0.20 13.55
C LEU A 606 15.67 -0.28 14.74
N THR A 607 15.70 0.50 15.81
CA THR A 607 16.43 0.13 17.05
C THR A 607 15.63 -0.84 17.91
N GLY A 608 14.35 -1.03 17.63
CA GLY A 608 13.38 -1.71 18.48
C GLY A 608 12.64 -0.76 19.43
N LYS A 609 13.19 0.43 19.70
CA LYS A 609 12.56 1.46 20.52
C LYS A 609 11.52 2.24 19.72
N ILE A 610 10.56 2.80 20.43
CA ILE A 610 9.56 3.74 19.89
C ILE A 610 9.60 5.06 20.65
N ASN A 611 9.09 6.12 20.04
CA ASN A 611 8.86 7.41 20.70
C ASN A 611 7.51 7.44 21.47
N ASP A 612 7.15 8.60 22.02
CA ASP A 612 5.92 8.81 22.82
C ASP A 612 4.61 8.56 22.05
N VAL A 613 4.66 8.47 20.73
CA VAL A 613 3.50 8.26 19.84
C VAL A 613 3.55 6.93 19.09
N GLY A 614 4.47 6.05 19.48
CA GLY A 614 4.60 4.72 18.87
C GLY A 614 5.46 4.68 17.60
N ASP A 615 6.06 5.80 17.16
CA ASP A 615 6.92 5.81 16.00
C ASP A 615 8.29 5.17 16.30
N PRO A 616 8.82 4.36 15.36
CA PRO A 616 10.06 3.64 15.60
C PRO A 616 11.30 4.56 15.54
N ILE A 617 12.16 4.42 16.52
CA ILE A 617 13.46 5.09 16.58
C ILE A 617 14.45 4.34 15.70
N MET A 618 15.20 5.06 14.85
CA MET A 618 16.16 4.50 13.90
C MET A 618 17.58 4.99 14.15
N GLN A 619 18.56 4.20 13.71
CA GLN A 619 19.97 4.59 13.66
C GLN A 619 20.63 4.12 12.35
N ASN A 620 21.62 4.87 11.83
CA ASN A 620 22.41 4.41 10.69
C ASN A 620 23.32 3.25 11.06
N VAL A 621 23.35 2.23 10.20
CA VAL A 621 24.37 1.18 10.21
C VAL A 621 25.24 1.26 8.97
N PRO A 622 26.57 1.09 9.07
CA PRO A 622 27.46 1.32 7.94
C PRO A 622 27.12 0.46 6.72
N THR A 623 26.79 -0.80 6.95
CA THR A 623 26.55 -1.76 5.87
C THR A 623 25.56 -2.83 6.29
N SER A 624 24.59 -3.06 5.41
CA SER A 624 23.60 -4.14 5.56
C SER A 624 23.19 -4.68 4.19
N TYR A 625 22.48 -5.80 4.17
CA TYR A 625 21.94 -6.36 2.93
C TYR A 625 20.65 -7.14 3.16
N ARG A 626 19.86 -7.24 2.10
CA ARG A 626 18.73 -8.14 1.95
C ARG A 626 18.92 -8.96 0.68
N ALA A 627 18.89 -10.27 0.77
CA ALA A 627 19.05 -11.16 -0.38
C ALA A 627 17.97 -12.23 -0.34
N GLY A 628 17.38 -12.56 -1.48
CA GLY A 628 16.34 -13.55 -1.48
C GLY A 628 15.86 -14.02 -2.84
N VAL A 629 14.91 -14.96 -2.76
CA VAL A 629 14.22 -15.54 -3.92
C VAL A 629 12.71 -15.45 -3.68
N GLU A 630 12.00 -14.89 -4.64
CA GLU A 630 10.53 -14.82 -4.68
C GLU A 630 10.02 -15.81 -5.73
N LEU A 631 9.14 -16.71 -5.34
CA LEU A 631 8.44 -17.64 -6.19
C LEU A 631 6.97 -17.21 -6.26
N ILE A 632 6.44 -17.02 -7.46
CA ILE A 632 5.06 -16.60 -7.67
C ILE A 632 4.46 -17.52 -8.72
N TRP A 633 3.27 -18.06 -8.43
CA TRP A 633 2.51 -18.82 -9.41
C TRP A 633 1.02 -18.54 -9.35
N ASN A 634 0.42 -18.45 -10.53
CA ASN A 634 -1.01 -18.23 -10.69
C ASN A 634 -1.51 -19.22 -11.72
N PHE A 635 -2.39 -20.13 -11.33
CA PHE A 635 -2.92 -21.18 -12.19
C PHE A 635 -4.43 -21.29 -12.15
N ASN A 636 -5.07 -21.36 -13.31
CA ASN A 636 -6.44 -21.78 -13.50
C ASN A 636 -6.47 -23.24 -13.99
N PHE A 637 -6.38 -24.21 -13.07
CA PHE A 637 -6.31 -25.62 -13.42
C PHE A 637 -7.52 -26.06 -14.24
N THR A 638 -8.70 -25.58 -13.80
CA THR A 638 -9.98 -25.82 -14.45
C THR A 638 -10.83 -24.55 -14.38
N LYS A 639 -12.05 -24.56 -14.96
CA LYS A 639 -13.01 -23.45 -14.81
C LYS A 639 -13.52 -23.26 -13.37
N TRP A 640 -13.36 -24.29 -12.55
CA TRP A 640 -13.86 -24.31 -11.18
C TRP A 640 -12.75 -24.33 -10.12
N LEU A 641 -11.47 -24.45 -10.52
CA LEU A 641 -10.33 -24.48 -9.59
C LEU A 641 -9.22 -23.56 -10.07
N SER A 642 -8.84 -22.58 -9.24
CA SER A 642 -7.68 -21.71 -9.42
C SER A 642 -6.83 -21.66 -8.16
N TRP A 643 -5.54 -21.44 -8.32
CA TRP A 643 -4.57 -21.31 -7.24
C TRP A 643 -3.61 -20.19 -7.51
N ASP A 644 -3.64 -19.16 -6.66
CA ASP A 644 -2.70 -18.05 -6.64
C ASP A 644 -1.83 -18.24 -5.39
N ALA A 645 -0.51 -18.29 -5.54
CA ALA A 645 0.37 -18.41 -4.40
C ALA A 645 1.72 -17.74 -4.63
N ASN A 646 2.40 -17.43 -3.53
CA ASN A 646 3.75 -16.91 -3.55
C ASN A 646 4.51 -17.36 -2.30
N CYS A 647 5.83 -17.42 -2.43
CA CYS A 647 6.73 -17.71 -1.33
C CYS A 647 8.03 -16.94 -1.52
N THR A 648 8.47 -16.26 -0.50
CA THR A 648 9.73 -15.52 -0.46
C THR A 648 10.64 -16.16 0.58
N PHE A 649 11.86 -16.46 0.18
CA PHE A 649 12.94 -16.85 1.07
C PHE A 649 13.98 -15.73 1.06
N SER A 650 14.39 -15.23 2.23
CA SER A 650 15.37 -14.15 2.32
C SER A 650 16.31 -14.28 3.50
N GLU A 651 17.49 -13.72 3.34
CA GLU A 651 18.45 -13.44 4.39
C GLU A 651 18.67 -11.93 4.49
N ASN A 652 18.50 -11.37 5.69
CA ASN A 652 18.52 -9.93 5.93
C ASN A 652 19.46 -9.65 7.11
N LYS A 653 20.64 -9.03 6.84
CA LYS A 653 21.68 -8.87 7.86
C LYS A 653 22.35 -7.51 7.86
N ILE A 654 22.69 -7.06 9.05
CA ILE A 654 23.60 -5.95 9.34
C ILE A 654 25.00 -6.50 9.54
N LYS A 655 26.00 -5.99 8.82
CA LYS A 655 27.38 -6.45 8.91
C LYS A 655 28.02 -6.05 10.24
N LYS A 656 27.93 -4.78 10.61
CA LYS A 656 28.46 -4.23 11.86
C LYS A 656 27.55 -3.11 12.34
N MET A 657 27.31 -3.08 13.67
CA MET A 657 26.60 -1.97 14.29
C MET A 657 27.02 -1.80 15.76
N LYS A 658 26.72 -0.63 16.30
CA LYS A 658 26.77 -0.37 17.75
C LYS A 658 25.34 -0.39 18.29
N ILE A 659 25.15 -1.03 19.41
CA ILE A 659 23.92 -1.05 20.18
C ILE A 659 24.13 -0.16 21.41
N TYR A 660 23.20 0.74 21.66
CA TYR A 660 23.21 1.65 22.79
C TYR A 660 22.08 1.24 23.74
N ILE A 661 22.43 0.90 24.98
CA ILE A 661 21.47 0.47 26.01
C ILE A 661 21.59 1.46 27.17
N ASP A 662 20.48 2.07 27.59
CA ASP A 662 20.43 3.00 28.71
C ASP A 662 20.85 2.31 30.00
N ASP A 663 21.66 2.97 30.84
CA ASP A 663 22.13 2.45 32.12
C ASP A 663 21.75 3.41 33.25
N TYR A 664 20.70 3.06 33.98
CA TYR A 664 20.20 3.90 35.07
C TYR A 664 21.16 3.98 36.27
N ASP A 665 22.10 3.04 36.40
CA ASP A 665 23.14 3.09 37.43
C ASP A 665 24.21 4.13 37.09
N LEU A 666 24.38 4.48 35.79
CA LEU A 666 25.37 5.39 35.26
C LEU A 666 24.75 6.60 34.53
N TRP A 667 23.44 6.84 34.71
CA TRP A 667 22.70 7.86 33.97
C TRP A 667 23.38 9.23 33.97
N PRO A 668 23.51 9.94 32.83
CA PRO A 668 22.91 9.64 31.53
C PRO A 668 23.74 8.78 30.57
N GLN A 669 24.70 8.03 31.06
CA GLN A 669 25.56 7.18 30.22
C GLN A 669 24.82 5.95 29.72
N GLN A 670 25.25 5.46 28.55
CA GLN A 670 24.75 4.24 27.92
C GLN A 670 25.84 3.18 27.84
N ARG A 671 25.47 1.89 27.96
CA ARG A 671 26.36 0.80 27.58
C ARG A 671 26.38 0.64 26.08
N ILE A 672 27.58 0.54 25.50
CA ILE A 672 27.77 0.43 24.06
C ILE A 672 28.34 -0.94 23.74
N TYR A 673 27.64 -1.70 22.89
CA TYR A 673 28.08 -3.01 22.42
C TYR A 673 28.30 -2.96 20.90
N GLN A 674 29.44 -3.48 20.43
CA GLN A 674 29.67 -3.69 19.01
C GLN A 674 29.27 -5.11 18.66
N VAL A 675 28.40 -5.27 17.65
CA VAL A 675 27.92 -6.54 17.17
C VAL A 675 28.09 -6.67 15.66
N GLU A 676 28.19 -7.91 15.18
CA GLU A 676 28.43 -8.22 13.78
C GLU A 676 27.46 -9.31 13.28
N ASN A 677 27.13 -9.27 11.97
CA ASN A 677 26.29 -10.24 11.26
C ASN A 677 24.93 -10.51 11.93
N LYS A 678 24.30 -9.45 12.45
CA LYS A 678 23.01 -9.55 13.15
C LYS A 678 21.84 -9.44 12.17
N PRO A 679 20.69 -10.07 12.49
CA PRO A 679 19.48 -9.94 11.68
C PRO A 679 19.02 -8.48 11.67
N ILE A 680 18.38 -8.07 10.55
CA ILE A 680 17.64 -6.81 10.51
C ILE A 680 16.27 -7.04 11.14
N SER A 681 15.86 -6.15 12.05
CA SER A 681 14.55 -6.20 12.71
C SER A 681 13.40 -6.28 11.69
N PHE A 682 12.31 -6.93 12.07
CA PHE A 682 11.08 -7.11 11.28
C PHE A 682 11.30 -7.64 9.85
N SER A 683 12.34 -8.45 9.67
CA SER A 683 12.72 -9.00 8.37
C SER A 683 12.70 -10.53 8.42
N PRO A 684 11.51 -11.15 8.28
CA PRO A 684 11.36 -12.60 8.33
C PRO A 684 12.10 -13.28 7.19
N SER A 685 12.64 -14.47 7.44
CA SER A 685 13.35 -15.26 6.44
C SER A 685 12.39 -15.94 5.44
N ILE A 686 11.14 -16.18 5.83
CA ILE A 686 10.12 -16.78 4.97
C ILE A 686 8.82 -16.00 5.09
N VAL A 687 8.28 -15.59 3.94
CA VAL A 687 6.92 -15.04 3.81
C VAL A 687 6.21 -15.78 2.71
N ALA A 688 5.10 -16.45 3.01
CA ALA A 688 4.34 -17.18 2.01
C ALA A 688 2.85 -16.86 2.10
N SER A 689 2.18 -16.89 0.94
CA SER A 689 0.74 -16.78 0.89
C SER A 689 0.14 -17.66 -0.21
N SER A 690 -1.09 -18.10 0.01
CA SER A 690 -1.82 -18.99 -0.89
C SER A 690 -3.30 -18.65 -0.89
N ILE A 691 -3.89 -18.53 -2.08
CA ILE A 691 -5.34 -18.37 -2.28
C ILE A 691 -5.79 -19.49 -3.21
N LEU A 692 -6.42 -20.51 -2.64
CA LEU A 692 -7.03 -21.60 -3.41
C LEU A 692 -8.53 -21.32 -3.56
N THR A 693 -8.97 -21.08 -4.80
CA THR A 693 -10.38 -20.75 -5.09
C THR A 693 -11.08 -21.88 -5.82
N PHE A 694 -12.18 -22.31 -5.24
CA PHE A 694 -13.08 -23.32 -5.77
C PHE A 694 -14.41 -22.67 -6.18
N LYS A 695 -14.87 -22.92 -7.41
CA LYS A 695 -16.13 -22.42 -7.98
C LYS A 695 -17.05 -23.60 -8.32
N PRO A 696 -17.81 -24.14 -7.34
CA PRO A 696 -18.68 -25.29 -7.57
C PRO A 696 -19.74 -25.01 -8.60
N ILE A 697 -20.24 -23.79 -8.64
CA ILE A 697 -21.16 -23.26 -9.65
C ILE A 697 -20.69 -21.86 -10.08
N SER A 698 -21.17 -21.37 -11.21
CA SER A 698 -20.68 -20.14 -11.83
C SER A 698 -20.82 -18.87 -10.97
N ASN A 699 -21.74 -18.87 -10.04
CA ASN A 699 -22.07 -17.73 -9.18
C ASN A 699 -21.63 -17.89 -7.72
N LEU A 700 -21.04 -19.03 -7.34
CA LEU A 700 -20.50 -19.26 -5.99
C LEU A 700 -19.00 -19.53 -6.09
N SER A 701 -18.22 -18.84 -5.27
CA SER A 701 -16.81 -19.14 -5.04
C SER A 701 -16.51 -19.30 -3.56
N VAL A 702 -15.68 -20.30 -3.26
CA VAL A 702 -15.13 -20.57 -1.93
C VAL A 702 -13.62 -20.43 -2.07
N SER A 703 -13.00 -19.56 -1.28
CA SER A 703 -11.55 -19.38 -1.31
C SER A 703 -10.97 -19.68 0.08
N ILE A 704 -9.92 -20.50 0.09
CA ILE A 704 -9.08 -20.70 1.27
C ILE A 704 -7.87 -19.78 1.08
N GLN A 705 -7.64 -18.90 2.05
CA GLN A 705 -6.56 -17.92 2.04
C GLN A 705 -5.64 -18.24 3.21
N SER A 706 -4.39 -18.54 2.92
CA SER A 706 -3.40 -18.92 3.92
C SER A 706 -2.21 -17.95 3.89
N LYS A 707 -1.73 -17.57 5.06
CA LYS A 707 -0.56 -16.71 5.24
C LYS A 707 0.39 -17.33 6.25
N TYR A 708 1.67 -17.44 5.87
CA TYR A 708 2.75 -17.84 6.75
C TYR A 708 3.82 -16.75 6.80
N VAL A 709 4.26 -16.43 8.00
CA VAL A 709 5.41 -15.56 8.26
C VAL A 709 6.30 -16.25 9.29
N SER A 710 7.58 -16.38 8.99
CA SER A 710 8.55 -16.95 9.93
C SER A 710 8.87 -15.96 11.05
N LYS A 711 9.57 -16.42 12.07
CA LYS A 711 10.08 -15.64 13.21
C LYS A 711 10.69 -14.31 12.72
N GLN A 712 10.42 -13.23 13.45
CA GLN A 712 10.98 -11.90 13.24
C GLN A 712 11.65 -11.42 14.51
N TYR A 713 12.81 -10.79 14.41
CA TYR A 713 13.43 -10.10 15.55
C TYR A 713 12.83 -8.69 15.68
N ILE A 714 12.56 -8.26 16.90
CA ILE A 714 11.99 -6.93 17.19
C ILE A 714 13.10 -5.87 17.08
N ASP A 715 14.31 -6.20 17.55
CA ASP A 715 15.50 -5.36 17.44
C ASP A 715 16.59 -6.04 16.59
N ASN A 716 17.74 -5.36 16.43
CA ASN A 716 18.84 -5.87 15.61
C ASN A 716 19.90 -6.62 16.43
N THR A 717 19.62 -7.00 17.67
CA THR A 717 20.58 -7.72 18.52
C THR A 717 20.70 -9.20 18.16
N GLY A 718 19.65 -9.77 17.59
CA GLY A 718 19.50 -11.21 17.37
C GLY A 718 19.28 -11.99 18.68
N ASP A 719 18.71 -11.33 19.66
CA ASP A 719 18.32 -11.93 20.94
C ASP A 719 17.03 -12.73 20.75
N GLU A 720 17.07 -14.00 21.16
CA GLU A 720 15.93 -14.93 21.03
C GLU A 720 14.76 -14.60 21.96
N GLU A 721 14.96 -13.73 22.94
CA GLU A 721 13.87 -13.21 23.79
C GLU A 721 13.12 -12.04 23.12
N CYS A 722 13.78 -11.34 22.18
CA CYS A 722 13.25 -10.18 21.48
C CYS A 722 12.72 -10.58 20.09
N VAL A 723 11.69 -11.43 20.06
CA VAL A 723 11.13 -11.98 18.82
C VAL A 723 9.62 -11.89 18.78
N ILE A 724 9.10 -11.81 17.55
CA ILE A 724 7.73 -12.16 17.21
C ILE A 724 7.76 -13.58 16.67
N ASP A 725 6.93 -14.45 17.23
CA ASP A 725 6.85 -15.85 16.86
C ASP A 725 6.34 -16.06 15.41
N PRO A 726 6.72 -17.17 14.77
CA PRO A 726 6.18 -17.50 13.46
C PRO A 726 4.69 -17.80 13.56
N PHE A 727 3.92 -17.42 12.54
CA PHE A 727 2.50 -17.70 12.51
C PHE A 727 2.03 -18.28 11.17
N PHE A 728 0.94 -19.06 11.20
CA PHE A 728 0.26 -19.61 10.05
C PHE A 728 -1.25 -19.42 10.18
N VAL A 729 -1.78 -18.39 9.53
CA VAL A 729 -3.19 -18.00 9.62
C VAL A 729 -3.94 -18.41 8.36
N ASN A 730 -5.14 -18.94 8.56
CA ASN A 730 -6.00 -19.40 7.49
C ASN A 730 -7.38 -18.74 7.58
N ASN A 731 -7.86 -18.26 6.44
CA ASN A 731 -9.19 -17.67 6.29
C ASN A 731 -10.00 -18.46 5.25
N ILE A 732 -11.33 -18.48 5.41
CA ILE A 732 -12.25 -18.98 4.41
C ILE A 732 -13.14 -17.85 3.96
N ARG A 733 -13.17 -17.59 2.65
CA ARG A 733 -14.05 -16.61 2.04
C ARG A 733 -15.09 -17.27 1.16
N LEU A 734 -16.34 -16.94 1.39
CA LEU A 734 -17.48 -17.30 0.54
C LEU A 734 -17.89 -16.05 -0.25
N ASN A 735 -18.13 -16.20 -1.53
CA ASN A 735 -18.69 -15.13 -2.37
C ASN A 735 -19.77 -15.69 -3.27
N TYR A 736 -20.97 -15.11 -3.21
CA TYR A 736 -22.12 -15.50 -4.00
C TYR A 736 -22.68 -14.33 -4.79
N CYS A 737 -22.70 -14.44 -6.11
CA CYS A 737 -23.17 -13.40 -7.03
C CYS A 737 -24.59 -13.71 -7.50
N ILE A 738 -25.53 -12.84 -7.22
CA ILE A 738 -26.92 -12.91 -7.70
C ILE A 738 -27.07 -11.90 -8.84
N LYS A 739 -27.53 -12.37 -10.01
CA LYS A 739 -27.90 -11.49 -11.14
C LYS A 739 -29.41 -11.32 -11.19
N GLY A 740 -29.86 -10.12 -11.45
CA GLY A 740 -31.28 -9.80 -11.51
C GLY A 740 -31.68 -9.04 -12.78
N LYS A 741 -32.98 -8.94 -13.02
CA LYS A 741 -33.54 -8.18 -14.15
C LYS A 741 -33.65 -6.68 -13.83
N LYS A 742 -33.78 -6.32 -12.52
CA LYS A 742 -33.94 -4.94 -12.04
C LYS A 742 -32.63 -4.34 -11.52
N PHE A 743 -31.62 -5.16 -11.33
CA PHE A 743 -30.27 -4.77 -10.91
C PHE A 743 -29.27 -5.64 -11.66
N ASP A 744 -28.06 -5.15 -11.89
CA ASP A 744 -27.04 -5.92 -12.61
C ASP A 744 -26.57 -7.12 -11.78
N LYS A 745 -26.11 -6.88 -10.57
CA LYS A 745 -25.61 -7.92 -9.66
C LYS A 745 -25.72 -7.51 -8.19
N ILE A 746 -25.91 -8.49 -7.33
CA ILE A 746 -25.69 -8.39 -5.88
C ILE A 746 -24.58 -9.39 -5.54
N ASN A 747 -23.50 -8.92 -4.94
CA ASN A 747 -22.43 -9.76 -4.44
C ASN A 747 -22.58 -9.88 -2.92
N LEU A 748 -22.78 -11.10 -2.43
CA LEU A 748 -22.77 -11.42 -1.01
C LEU A 748 -21.44 -12.09 -0.69
N PHE A 749 -20.75 -11.63 0.33
CA PHE A 749 -19.51 -12.26 0.77
C PHE A 749 -19.52 -12.45 2.29
N VAL A 750 -18.88 -13.50 2.74
CA VAL A 750 -18.59 -13.75 4.16
C VAL A 750 -17.14 -14.21 4.24
N ASN A 751 -16.40 -13.59 5.13
CA ASN A 751 -15.02 -13.93 5.42
C ASN A 751 -14.91 -14.44 6.85
N PHE A 752 -14.51 -15.70 7.01
CA PHE A 752 -14.16 -16.30 8.29
C PHE A 752 -12.65 -16.17 8.44
N ASN A 753 -12.20 -15.24 9.23
CA ASN A 753 -10.80 -14.96 9.48
C ASN A 753 -10.27 -15.85 10.60
N ASN A 754 -9.01 -16.26 10.48
CA ASN A 754 -8.31 -17.03 11.50
C ASN A 754 -9.11 -18.24 12.00
N ILE A 755 -9.46 -19.12 11.08
CA ILE A 755 -10.39 -20.24 11.35
C ILE A 755 -9.88 -21.27 12.38
N PHE A 756 -8.56 -21.28 12.63
CA PHE A 756 -7.93 -22.15 13.61
C PHE A 756 -7.69 -21.44 14.95
N ASN A 757 -8.11 -20.19 15.08
CA ASN A 757 -7.97 -19.38 16.29
C ASN A 757 -6.53 -19.23 16.77
N GLU A 758 -5.59 -19.09 15.82
CA GLU A 758 -4.17 -18.86 16.09
C GLU A 758 -3.97 -17.57 16.87
N TYR A 759 -3.14 -17.61 17.92
CA TYR A 759 -2.65 -16.44 18.62
C TYR A 759 -1.39 -15.96 17.93
N TYR A 760 -1.38 -14.73 17.39
CA TYR A 760 -0.22 -14.22 16.67
C TYR A 760 -0.16 -12.70 16.75
N GLU A 761 1.06 -12.21 16.58
CA GLU A 761 1.42 -10.79 16.56
C GLU A 761 2.12 -10.48 15.25
N THR A 762 1.98 -9.24 14.76
CA THR A 762 2.60 -8.79 13.52
C THR A 762 3.57 -7.63 13.70
N ASN A 763 3.53 -7.00 14.86
CA ASN A 763 4.41 -5.91 15.27
C ASN A 763 4.70 -5.99 16.76
N ALA A 764 5.79 -5.35 17.19
CA ALA A 764 6.17 -5.21 18.59
C ALA A 764 7.21 -4.11 18.77
N TRP A 765 7.46 -3.70 19.98
CA TRP A 765 8.62 -2.90 20.36
C TRP A 765 9.29 -3.49 21.59
N VAL A 766 10.56 -3.13 21.83
CA VAL A 766 11.35 -3.51 23.01
C VAL A 766 12.17 -2.32 23.50
N TYR A 767 12.10 -2.03 24.79
CA TYR A 767 12.97 -1.09 25.46
C TYR A 767 13.91 -1.84 26.40
N ARG A 768 15.22 -1.73 26.14
CA ARG A 768 16.27 -2.41 26.91
C ARG A 768 16.98 -1.38 27.79
N TYR A 769 17.21 -1.72 29.05
CA TYR A 769 17.93 -0.87 29.99
C TYR A 769 18.63 -1.71 31.06
N TYR A 770 19.62 -1.10 31.73
CA TYR A 770 20.28 -1.64 32.89
C TYR A 770 19.84 -0.89 34.13
N GLU A 771 19.56 -1.64 35.24
CA GLU A 771 19.26 -1.13 36.56
C GLU A 771 19.75 -2.13 37.61
N ALA A 772 20.38 -1.63 38.68
CA ALA A 772 21.01 -2.46 39.74
C ALA A 772 21.94 -3.54 39.17
N GLY A 773 22.70 -3.21 38.09
CA GLY A 773 23.64 -4.11 37.41
C GLY A 773 23.02 -5.20 36.52
N ASN A 774 21.70 -5.29 36.43
CA ASN A 774 20.98 -6.29 35.62
C ASN A 774 20.38 -5.63 34.38
N GLU A 775 20.26 -6.41 33.27
CA GLU A 775 19.55 -5.98 32.07
C GLU A 775 18.07 -6.31 32.22
N TYR A 776 17.22 -5.33 31.90
CA TYR A 776 15.78 -5.45 31.83
C TYR A 776 15.29 -5.20 30.43
N LYS A 777 14.13 -5.74 30.08
CA LYS A 777 13.49 -5.60 28.76
C LYS A 777 12.00 -5.42 28.94
N ASP A 778 11.49 -4.27 28.53
CA ASP A 778 10.06 -3.99 28.47
C ASP A 778 9.57 -4.19 27.04
N PHE A 779 8.43 -4.81 26.87
CA PHE A 779 7.88 -5.18 25.57
C PHE A 779 6.46 -4.66 25.40
N GLY A 780 6.13 -4.28 24.18
CA GLY A 780 4.74 -4.09 23.76
C GLY A 780 4.52 -4.80 22.43
N TYR A 781 3.64 -5.77 22.42
CA TYR A 781 3.25 -6.53 21.23
C TYR A 781 1.92 -6.05 20.68
N PHE A 782 1.67 -6.27 19.38
CA PHE A 782 0.43 -5.92 18.70
C PHE A 782 -0.32 -7.18 18.24
N PRO A 783 -1.12 -7.78 19.16
CA PRO A 783 -1.87 -9.01 18.88
C PRO A 783 -2.93 -8.77 17.80
N GLN A 784 -3.02 -9.70 16.88
CA GLN A 784 -4.05 -9.70 15.85
C GLN A 784 -5.25 -10.55 16.30
N ALA A 785 -6.40 -10.21 15.72
CA ALA A 785 -7.66 -10.82 16.10
C ALA A 785 -7.65 -12.34 15.94
N THR A 786 -8.19 -13.02 16.94
CA THR A 786 -8.53 -14.44 16.90
C THR A 786 -9.64 -14.70 15.89
N PHE A 787 -10.29 -15.87 15.92
CA PHE A 787 -11.40 -16.18 15.02
C PHE A 787 -12.42 -15.04 14.99
N ASN A 788 -12.72 -14.53 13.79
CA ASN A 788 -13.69 -13.46 13.59
C ASN A 788 -14.37 -13.57 12.22
N VAL A 789 -15.50 -12.89 12.08
CA VAL A 789 -16.32 -12.94 10.87
C VAL A 789 -16.61 -11.54 10.37
N LEU A 790 -16.41 -11.31 9.06
CA LEU A 790 -16.80 -10.09 8.35
C LEU A 790 -17.65 -10.48 7.12
N ALA A 791 -18.73 -9.75 6.87
CA ALA A 791 -19.68 -10.04 5.79
C ALA A 791 -20.10 -8.77 5.04
#